data_1d5d2677b1a4ef29ba2a52e33b9ed2be
#
_entry.id   1d5d2677b1a4ef29ba2a52e33b9ed2be
#
_cell.length_a   1.000
_cell.length_b   1.000
_cell.length_c   1.000
_cell.angle_alpha   90.00
_cell.angle_beta   90.00
_cell.angle_gamma   90.00
#
_symmetry.space_group_name_H-M   'P 1'
#
loop_
_entity.id
_entity.type
_entity.pdbx_description
1 polymer ?
#
loop_
_entity_poly.entity_id
_entity_poly.type
_entity_poly.pdbx_seq_one_letter_code
_entity_poly.pdbx_strand_id
1 'polypeptide(L)'
;MLCCYQNKFNVFVLSLLNLCTTMKLKEIFEVQKHYKAFYTGGAVQWSADGQEILCQNSGAISLVTVAESDAIEDTITFNENEEDVISTFALSKNNQNIISAHRSSLLKLWDKQNKEVIKMWKGLHQGPITKLVFSEDDLLVASGGSDTLVRVWSPNEQVCKGTLRGCQGVINLLVFHPDVESKTLLAAGDDVKINAWNYETRELTKTFTGHFSKVTAVSFADDRKYIVSSGRDKILILWDYESQKAIKTIPVYEALESVVVLPVGTTFQGKKLKKEKIYAACAGEEGIIKVWEMTETRIVYKQSNSLVTRAVEDGGLAITNLLLNSNTMQLAIVSADHNIIIHDLTSLDCVKQLSGFSDEILDLILCGKDGRYLGMATNSNDFKVYDTTTMNCQLVKGHTEIVLSLSANDQHILSSSKDNSIRLWSYDANKFLIQCVAIGLKHTNSVGSVALSKLSGKFCVSVSQDKCLKLWKIPKEFNDTQDDKEITRLNCLLTELAHEKDINSVSISPNDEFVATGSQDKTAKLWDVKTLNLIGVFRGHRRGIWAVRFSPVDQILLTNAADCCIKLWSLTDMTCLKTLEGHESSVLRVEFLSNGMQLLSAGADGLLKLWSIKTSECVQTMDKHESRIWAICISEDESEFYSGGSDSQLIKWKDVTDEKREKEQTQRNEILLQEQELSNLVNDKKMLKALRLSLNLDRPLMTLKIITAIIKSQEQGLSTTVQKLRDDHKQTLLKHAVEWNTNSKNCRPAQLVLNILLQEMLSGNFHAAELNKYLEAALPYTERHFKRMTEYAKDLKFIEYTLHCMQPHAVAQDSNKNPEP
;
A
#
# COMPACT_ATOMS: atom_id res chain seq x y z
N MET A 1 -39.82 -43.58 -3.44
CA MET A 1 -39.14 -42.46 -4.18
C MET A 1 -39.59 -41.04 -3.80
N LEU A 2 -40.84 -40.82 -3.42
CA LEU A 2 -41.33 -39.48 -2.98
C LEU A 2 -40.76 -39.00 -1.63
N CYS A 3 -40.48 -39.88 -0.66
CA CYS A 3 -39.85 -39.48 0.63
C CYS A 3 -38.37 -39.02 0.54
N CYS A 4 -37.62 -39.48 -0.43
CA CYS A 4 -36.23 -39.06 -0.62
C CYS A 4 -36.14 -37.67 -1.27
N TYR A 5 -37.14 -37.25 -2.03
CA TYR A 5 -37.20 -35.93 -2.65
C TYR A 5 -37.61 -34.86 -1.62
N GLN A 6 -38.53 -35.16 -0.70
CA GLN A 6 -38.91 -34.23 0.35
C GLN A 6 -37.78 -33.97 1.37
N ASN A 7 -36.96 -34.97 1.69
CA ASN A 7 -35.81 -34.79 2.57
C ASN A 7 -34.68 -33.98 1.92
N LYS A 8 -34.43 -34.14 0.62
CA LYS A 8 -33.47 -33.29 -0.08
C LYS A 8 -33.94 -31.85 -0.25
N PHE A 9 -35.27 -31.66 -0.44
CA PHE A 9 -35.84 -30.34 -0.52
C PHE A 9 -35.82 -29.61 0.83
N ASN A 10 -36.11 -30.32 1.94
CA ASN A 10 -36.00 -29.76 3.30
C ASN A 10 -34.56 -29.46 3.72
N VAL A 11 -33.58 -30.28 3.33
CA VAL A 11 -32.17 -29.99 3.59
C VAL A 11 -31.69 -28.80 2.74
N PHE A 12 -32.16 -28.65 1.52
CA PHE A 12 -31.87 -27.51 0.65
C PHE A 12 -32.55 -26.22 1.15
N VAL A 13 -33.80 -26.32 1.63
CA VAL A 13 -34.53 -25.18 2.24
C VAL A 13 -33.92 -24.82 3.60
N LEU A 14 -33.45 -25.76 4.40
CA LEU A 14 -32.74 -25.52 5.65
C LEU A 14 -31.34 -24.98 5.43
N SER A 15 -30.64 -25.37 4.37
CA SER A 15 -29.37 -24.75 4.01
C SER A 15 -29.57 -23.33 3.44
N LEU A 16 -30.63 -23.09 2.69
CA LEU A 16 -31.05 -21.74 2.25
C LEU A 16 -31.53 -20.87 3.42
N LEU A 17 -32.26 -21.45 4.39
CA LEU A 17 -32.68 -20.73 5.59
C LEU A 17 -31.52 -20.45 6.55
N ASN A 18 -30.49 -21.30 6.62
CA ASN A 18 -29.25 -21.03 7.34
C ASN A 18 -28.34 -20.04 6.61
N LEU A 19 -28.42 -19.93 5.27
CA LEU A 19 -27.81 -18.88 4.49
C LEU A 19 -28.54 -17.53 4.59
N CYS A 20 -29.83 -17.55 4.96
CA CYS A 20 -30.62 -16.36 5.32
C CYS A 20 -30.44 -15.87 6.76
N THR A 21 -29.58 -16.51 7.58
CA THR A 21 -29.23 -15.97 8.89
C THR A 21 -28.37 -14.74 8.72
N THR A 22 -29.09 -13.60 8.63
CA THR A 22 -28.57 -12.24 8.86
C THR A 22 -27.24 -11.96 8.15
N MET A 23 -27.27 -11.78 6.82
CA MET A 23 -26.18 -11.11 6.16
C MET A 23 -26.02 -9.73 6.80
N LYS A 24 -24.99 -9.58 7.59
CA LYS A 24 -24.66 -8.31 8.23
C LYS A 24 -24.16 -7.37 7.13
N LEU A 25 -24.80 -6.22 7.02
CA LEU A 25 -24.31 -5.15 6.15
C LEU A 25 -22.92 -4.72 6.62
N LYS A 26 -22.02 -4.53 5.67
CA LYS A 26 -20.67 -4.02 5.93
C LYS A 26 -20.71 -2.52 6.10
N GLU A 27 -19.98 -2.01 7.07
CA GLU A 27 -19.99 -0.59 7.38
C GLU A 27 -18.59 0.03 7.27
N ILE A 28 -17.56 -0.74 7.62
CA ILE A 28 -16.22 -0.18 7.75
C ILE A 28 -15.18 -1.12 7.14
N PHE A 29 -14.46 -0.58 6.16
CA PHE A 29 -13.25 -1.19 5.62
C PHE A 29 -12.01 -0.40 6.06
N GLU A 30 -10.94 -1.10 6.39
CA GLU A 30 -9.64 -0.51 6.70
C GLU A 30 -8.55 -1.08 5.81
N VAL A 31 -7.51 -0.29 5.60
CA VAL A 31 -6.34 -0.74 4.84
C VAL A 31 -5.61 -1.81 5.63
N GLN A 32 -5.49 -3.00 5.05
CA GLN A 32 -4.71 -4.08 5.62
C GLN A 32 -3.26 -4.00 5.17
N LYS A 33 -3.03 -3.85 3.87
CA LYS A 33 -1.70 -3.74 3.27
C LYS A 33 -1.71 -2.72 2.14
N HIS A 34 -0.59 -2.03 1.98
CA HIS A 34 -0.40 -1.02 0.95
C HIS A 34 0.84 -1.38 0.15
N TYR A 35 0.65 -1.81 -1.07
CA TYR A 35 1.73 -2.20 -1.98
C TYR A 35 2.13 -1.01 -2.84
N LYS A 36 3.24 -0.38 -2.48
CA LYS A 36 3.86 0.71 -3.23
C LYS A 36 4.99 0.19 -4.10
N ALA A 37 5.39 0.98 -5.08
CA ALA A 37 6.63 0.73 -5.81
C ALA A 37 7.81 0.71 -4.83
N PHE A 38 8.67 -0.29 -4.93
CA PHE A 38 9.85 -0.40 -4.09
C PHE A 38 11.16 -0.20 -4.86
N TYR A 39 11.13 -0.27 -6.20
CA TYR A 39 12.26 -0.06 -7.06
C TYR A 39 11.86 0.74 -8.30
N THR A 40 12.42 1.92 -8.46
CA THR A 40 12.14 2.83 -9.59
C THR A 40 13.37 3.04 -10.49
N GLY A 41 14.38 2.20 -10.32
CA GLY A 41 15.66 2.30 -11.02
C GLY A 41 16.79 2.81 -10.13
N GLY A 42 18.02 2.54 -10.51
CA GLY A 42 19.23 2.96 -9.80
C GLY A 42 19.97 1.81 -9.12
N ALA A 43 20.55 2.07 -7.95
CA ALA A 43 21.36 1.09 -7.24
C ALA A 43 20.50 -0.01 -6.62
N VAL A 44 21.00 -1.24 -6.75
CA VAL A 44 20.45 -2.43 -6.07
C VAL A 44 21.61 -3.18 -5.44
N GLN A 45 21.46 -3.63 -4.21
CA GLN A 45 22.49 -4.41 -3.50
C GLN A 45 21.89 -5.54 -2.67
N TRP A 46 22.56 -6.68 -2.61
CA TRP A 46 22.25 -7.74 -1.67
C TRP A 46 22.74 -7.39 -0.26
N SER A 47 21.97 -7.80 0.73
CA SER A 47 22.49 -7.86 2.10
C SER A 47 23.57 -8.95 2.22
N ALA A 48 24.52 -8.77 3.12
CA ALA A 48 25.57 -9.77 3.34
C ALA A 48 25.01 -11.14 3.74
N ASP A 49 23.88 -11.17 4.44
CA ASP A 49 23.19 -12.40 4.85
C ASP A 49 22.43 -13.08 3.71
N GLY A 50 22.22 -12.38 2.60
CA GLY A 50 21.47 -12.87 1.44
C GLY A 50 19.98 -13.03 1.64
N GLN A 51 19.42 -12.50 2.72
CA GLN A 51 17.99 -12.57 3.00
C GLN A 51 17.22 -11.37 2.48
N GLU A 52 17.90 -10.27 2.24
CA GLU A 52 17.28 -8.99 1.87
C GLU A 52 17.98 -8.37 0.66
N ILE A 53 17.22 -7.64 -0.13
CA ILE A 53 17.73 -6.81 -1.23
C ILE A 53 17.35 -5.35 -0.93
N LEU A 54 18.32 -4.47 -1.01
CA LEU A 54 18.12 -3.04 -0.91
C LEU A 54 17.99 -2.46 -2.32
N CYS A 55 16.97 -1.65 -2.52
CA CYS A 55 16.63 -1.05 -3.80
C CYS A 55 16.46 0.46 -3.66
N GLN A 56 16.90 1.19 -4.67
CA GLN A 56 16.63 2.63 -4.74
C GLN A 56 15.22 2.88 -5.25
N ASN A 57 14.48 3.72 -4.52
CA ASN A 57 13.12 4.12 -4.88
C ASN A 57 13.01 5.65 -4.85
N SER A 58 13.00 6.27 -6.03
CA SER A 58 12.82 7.72 -6.29
C SER A 58 13.50 8.70 -5.33
N GLY A 59 13.30 8.63 -4.07
CA GLY A 59 13.91 9.48 -3.02
C GLY A 59 14.23 8.72 -1.76
N ALA A 60 14.03 7.40 -1.76
CA ALA A 60 14.18 6.55 -0.58
C ALA A 60 14.96 5.26 -0.90
N ILE A 61 15.36 4.54 0.12
CA ILE A 61 15.92 3.20 -0.01
C ILE A 61 14.87 2.24 0.53
N SER A 62 14.45 1.30 -0.30
CA SER A 62 13.49 0.25 0.05
C SER A 62 14.25 -1.04 0.38
N LEU A 63 13.86 -1.70 1.45
CA LEU A 63 14.39 -2.97 1.87
C LEU A 63 13.34 -4.06 1.57
N VAL A 64 13.73 -5.08 0.81
CA VAL A 64 12.85 -6.17 0.37
C VAL A 64 13.41 -7.48 0.87
N THR A 65 12.65 -8.23 1.66
CA THR A 65 13.01 -9.55 2.13
C THR A 65 12.78 -10.59 1.04
N VAL A 66 13.73 -11.52 0.90
CA VAL A 66 13.66 -12.60 -0.11
C VAL A 66 13.10 -13.89 0.49
N ALA A 67 13.07 -14.03 1.82
CA ALA A 67 12.56 -15.21 2.51
C ALA A 67 11.09 -15.54 2.16
N GLU A 68 10.70 -16.81 2.29
CA GLU A 68 9.41 -17.34 1.80
C GLU A 68 8.16 -16.81 2.51
N SER A 69 8.30 -16.20 3.67
CA SER A 69 7.16 -15.74 4.46
C SER A 69 6.89 -14.25 4.27
N ASP A 70 5.75 -13.93 3.71
CA ASP A 70 5.01 -12.64 3.81
C ASP A 70 5.78 -11.33 3.54
N ALA A 71 6.65 -11.32 2.59
CA ALA A 71 7.66 -10.30 2.57
C ALA A 71 7.59 -9.32 1.41
N ILE A 72 6.64 -8.45 1.45
CA ILE A 72 6.82 -7.02 1.26
C ILE A 72 6.29 -6.38 2.54
N GLU A 73 6.81 -6.85 3.66
CA GLU A 73 6.66 -6.17 4.91
C GLU A 73 7.63 -5.00 4.90
N ASP A 74 7.05 -3.83 4.94
CA ASP A 74 7.72 -2.56 5.13
C ASP A 74 8.81 -2.23 4.10
N THR A 75 8.40 -1.57 3.04
CA THR A 75 9.32 -0.66 2.37
C THR A 75 9.81 0.33 3.41
N ILE A 76 10.94 0.01 4.01
CA ILE A 76 11.60 0.90 4.96
C ILE A 76 12.11 2.07 4.13
N THR A 77 11.42 3.18 4.19
CA THR A 77 11.83 4.38 3.52
C THR A 77 12.82 5.13 4.41
N PHE A 78 14.09 5.11 4.05
CA PHE A 78 15.11 5.93 4.67
C PHE A 78 15.09 7.32 4.01
N ASN A 79 14.14 8.16 4.37
CA ASN A 79 14.16 9.56 3.93
C ASN A 79 13.37 10.44 4.91
N GLU A 80 14.00 11.49 5.41
CA GLU A 80 13.34 12.48 6.26
C GLU A 80 12.77 13.66 5.46
N ASN A 81 13.29 13.94 4.25
CA ASN A 81 12.91 15.08 3.43
C ASN A 81 12.63 14.61 2.01
N GLU A 82 11.40 14.71 1.57
CA GLU A 82 10.96 14.36 0.21
C GLU A 82 11.61 15.21 -0.91
N GLU A 83 12.21 16.35 -0.57
CA GLU A 83 12.78 17.29 -1.52
C GLU A 83 14.19 16.90 -2.01
N ASP A 84 14.96 16.10 -1.26
CA ASP A 84 16.35 15.76 -1.61
C ASP A 84 16.50 14.31 -2.06
N VAL A 85 16.42 14.09 -3.34
CA VAL A 85 16.42 12.77 -3.98
C VAL A 85 17.76 12.06 -3.77
N ILE A 86 17.71 10.78 -3.39
CA ILE A 86 18.87 9.90 -3.28
C ILE A 86 19.40 9.57 -4.68
N SER A 87 20.66 9.84 -4.93
CA SER A 87 21.34 9.51 -6.20
C SER A 87 21.91 8.10 -6.24
N THR A 88 22.44 7.62 -5.13
CA THR A 88 22.95 6.25 -4.97
C THR A 88 23.14 5.93 -3.49
N PHE A 89 23.30 4.65 -3.18
CA PHE A 89 23.58 4.20 -1.81
C PHE A 89 24.58 3.04 -1.81
N ALA A 90 25.16 2.75 -0.65
CA ALA A 90 25.96 1.58 -0.40
C ALA A 90 25.67 0.98 0.98
N LEU A 91 25.67 -0.35 1.05
CA LEU A 91 25.50 -1.12 2.28
C LEU A 91 26.88 -1.58 2.79
N SER A 92 27.10 -1.51 4.10
CA SER A 92 28.30 -2.05 4.74
C SER A 92 28.32 -3.58 4.70
N LYS A 93 29.49 -4.19 4.69
CA LYS A 93 29.66 -5.65 4.68
C LYS A 93 29.17 -6.31 5.97
N ASN A 94 29.22 -5.59 7.09
CA ASN A 94 28.69 -6.05 8.39
C ASN A 94 27.16 -5.93 8.50
N ASN A 95 26.48 -5.45 7.46
CA ASN A 95 25.02 -5.33 7.37
C ASN A 95 24.38 -4.35 8.39
N GLN A 96 25.18 -3.50 9.04
CA GLN A 96 24.69 -2.58 10.08
C GLN A 96 24.41 -1.18 9.55
N ASN A 97 25.23 -0.68 8.63
CA ASN A 97 25.22 0.70 8.20
C ASN A 97 24.91 0.83 6.70
N ILE A 98 24.15 1.88 6.36
CA ILE A 98 23.88 2.27 4.99
C ILE A 98 24.38 3.68 4.79
N ILE A 99 25.08 3.95 3.70
CA ILE A 99 25.42 5.32 3.26
C ILE A 99 24.60 5.68 2.05
N SER A 100 23.90 6.80 2.10
CA SER A 100 23.20 7.39 0.97
C SER A 100 23.89 8.67 0.51
N ALA A 101 23.92 8.85 -0.80
CA ALA A 101 24.31 10.11 -1.43
C ALA A 101 23.07 10.78 -2.01
N HIS A 102 22.95 12.07 -1.76
CA HIS A 102 21.83 12.88 -2.18
C HIS A 102 22.23 13.82 -3.33
N ARG A 103 21.20 14.28 -4.07
CA ARG A 103 21.41 15.21 -5.20
C ARG A 103 22.04 16.53 -4.76
N SER A 104 21.79 16.95 -3.53
CA SER A 104 22.44 18.10 -2.88
C SER A 104 23.91 17.90 -2.55
N SER A 105 24.50 16.75 -2.89
CA SER A 105 25.84 16.31 -2.50
C SER A 105 26.02 16.08 -1.00
N LEU A 106 24.93 15.86 -0.27
CA LEU A 106 24.97 15.39 1.11
C LEU A 106 25.21 13.88 1.15
N LEU A 107 26.02 13.44 2.11
CA LEU A 107 26.23 12.04 2.45
C LEU A 107 25.61 11.81 3.82
N LYS A 108 24.73 10.81 3.94
CA LYS A 108 24.10 10.42 5.21
C LYS A 108 24.46 8.99 5.55
N LEU A 109 24.87 8.76 6.78
CA LEU A 109 25.10 7.44 7.35
C LEU A 109 23.91 7.05 8.21
N TRP A 110 23.29 5.93 7.89
CA TRP A 110 22.09 5.42 8.55
C TRP A 110 22.42 4.16 9.32
N ASP A 111 21.76 3.98 10.45
CA ASP A 111 21.66 2.69 11.12
C ASP A 111 20.51 1.88 10.47
N LYS A 112 20.84 0.70 9.97
CA LYS A 112 19.84 -0.17 9.32
C LYS A 112 18.76 -0.66 10.29
N GLN A 113 19.11 -0.93 11.56
CA GLN A 113 18.17 -1.47 12.55
C GLN A 113 17.21 -0.40 13.09
N ASN A 114 17.76 0.75 13.50
CA ASN A 114 16.97 1.83 14.11
C ASN A 114 16.35 2.75 13.06
N LYS A 115 16.79 2.68 11.80
CA LYS A 115 16.32 3.53 10.69
C LYS A 115 16.59 5.03 10.90
N GLU A 116 17.55 5.36 11.73
CA GLU A 116 17.91 6.75 12.09
C GLU A 116 19.22 7.16 11.42
N VAL A 117 19.35 8.48 11.16
CA VAL A 117 20.59 9.07 10.66
C VAL A 117 21.60 9.16 11.80
N ILE A 118 22.68 8.40 11.72
CA ILE A 118 23.78 8.47 12.70
C ILE A 118 24.62 9.72 12.48
N LYS A 119 24.98 9.97 11.21
CA LYS A 119 25.88 11.09 10.83
C LYS A 119 25.51 11.64 9.47
N MET A 120 25.79 12.91 9.27
CA MET A 120 25.55 13.61 8.01
C MET A 120 26.72 14.59 7.76
N TRP A 121 27.22 14.62 6.51
CA TRP A 121 28.27 15.56 6.10
C TRP A 121 28.11 15.92 4.62
N LYS A 122 28.69 17.06 4.25
CA LYS A 122 28.66 17.52 2.87
C LYS A 122 29.74 16.81 2.05
N GLY A 123 29.34 16.15 0.96
CA GLY A 123 30.26 15.67 -0.05
C GLY A 123 30.95 16.83 -0.76
N LEU A 124 32.22 16.70 -1.05
CA LEU A 124 32.98 17.73 -1.72
C LEU A 124 32.86 17.70 -3.25
N HIS A 125 31.96 16.80 -3.78
CA HIS A 125 31.72 16.71 -5.22
C HIS A 125 30.96 17.94 -5.75
N GLN A 126 31.34 18.38 -6.94
CA GLN A 126 30.68 19.51 -7.61
C GLN A 126 29.42 19.11 -8.38
N GLY A 127 29.16 17.79 -8.52
CA GLY A 127 27.98 17.23 -9.18
C GLY A 127 27.42 16.04 -8.41
N PRO A 128 26.36 15.40 -8.92
CA PRO A 128 25.79 14.23 -8.26
C PRO A 128 26.80 13.08 -8.15
N ILE A 129 26.72 12.37 -7.04
CA ILE A 129 27.50 11.17 -6.81
C ILE A 129 26.79 10.01 -7.52
N THR A 130 27.49 9.30 -8.38
CA THR A 130 26.95 8.24 -9.22
C THR A 130 27.16 6.85 -8.66
N LYS A 131 28.24 6.64 -7.93
CA LYS A 131 28.57 5.35 -7.29
C LYS A 131 29.13 5.55 -5.89
N LEU A 132 28.72 4.68 -4.98
CA LEU A 132 29.24 4.53 -3.62
C LEU A 132 29.59 3.07 -3.39
N VAL A 133 30.71 2.81 -2.72
CA VAL A 133 31.13 1.46 -2.34
C VAL A 133 31.84 1.52 -0.99
N PHE A 134 31.53 0.59 -0.08
CA PHE A 134 32.31 0.37 1.14
C PHE A 134 33.55 -0.46 0.87
N SER A 135 34.60 -0.24 1.65
CA SER A 135 35.77 -1.15 1.72
C SER A 135 35.36 -2.47 2.38
N GLU A 136 36.18 -3.52 2.18
CA GLU A 136 35.90 -4.84 2.77
C GLU A 136 35.92 -4.85 4.31
N ASP A 137 36.65 -3.89 4.92
CA ASP A 137 36.76 -3.71 6.36
C ASP A 137 35.72 -2.74 6.96
N ASP A 138 34.82 -2.20 6.15
CA ASP A 138 33.82 -1.20 6.52
C ASP A 138 34.36 0.13 7.11
N LEU A 139 35.69 0.33 7.07
CA LEU A 139 36.32 1.52 7.64
C LEU A 139 36.32 2.72 6.68
N LEU A 140 36.28 2.45 5.38
CA LEU A 140 36.33 3.46 4.33
C LEU A 140 35.15 3.33 3.36
N VAL A 141 34.81 4.46 2.75
CA VAL A 141 33.82 4.54 1.67
C VAL A 141 34.42 5.30 0.50
N ALA A 142 34.31 4.78 -0.68
CA ALA A 142 34.66 5.49 -1.90
C ALA A 142 33.41 6.06 -2.57
N SER A 143 33.49 7.30 -3.05
CA SER A 143 32.46 7.98 -3.82
C SER A 143 33.00 8.39 -5.19
N GLY A 144 32.28 8.06 -6.25
CA GLY A 144 32.54 8.50 -7.61
C GLY A 144 31.49 9.52 -8.04
N GLY A 145 31.93 10.65 -8.53
CA GLY A 145 31.02 11.72 -8.95
C GLY A 145 31.02 11.98 -10.46
N SER A 146 30.07 12.78 -10.90
CA SER A 146 30.05 13.31 -12.26
C SER A 146 31.12 14.37 -12.52
N ASP A 147 31.82 14.81 -11.45
CA ASP A 147 32.96 15.73 -11.48
C ASP A 147 34.29 15.07 -11.84
N THR A 148 34.29 13.82 -12.37
CA THR A 148 35.46 13.04 -12.76
C THR A 148 36.37 12.60 -11.60
N LEU A 149 35.99 12.91 -10.38
CA LEU A 149 36.79 12.67 -9.20
C LEU A 149 36.26 11.46 -8.40
N VAL A 150 37.24 10.70 -7.86
CA VAL A 150 36.97 9.68 -6.86
C VAL A 150 37.45 10.16 -5.52
N ARG A 151 36.62 10.08 -4.48
CA ARG A 151 36.99 10.48 -3.12
C ARG A 151 36.84 9.31 -2.16
N VAL A 152 37.77 9.22 -1.23
CA VAL A 152 37.75 8.20 -0.17
C VAL A 152 37.47 8.87 1.17
N TRP A 153 36.51 8.37 1.87
CA TRP A 153 36.00 8.94 3.13
C TRP A 153 36.18 7.97 4.28
N SER A 154 36.39 8.50 5.47
CA SER A 154 36.19 7.78 6.73
C SER A 154 34.82 8.17 7.29
N PRO A 155 33.80 7.28 7.25
CA PRO A 155 32.45 7.57 7.74
C PRO A 155 32.45 7.92 9.24
N ASN A 156 33.34 7.27 9.99
CA ASN A 156 33.45 7.48 11.44
C ASN A 156 33.96 8.87 11.81
N GLU A 157 34.91 9.39 11.02
CA GLU A 157 35.53 10.71 11.26
C GLU A 157 34.87 11.81 10.45
N GLN A 158 34.05 11.48 9.45
CA GLN A 158 33.42 12.41 8.47
C GLN A 158 34.45 13.19 7.64
N VAL A 159 35.65 12.65 7.47
CA VAL A 159 36.77 13.31 6.77
C VAL A 159 37.04 12.63 5.42
N CYS A 160 37.32 13.45 4.42
CA CYS A 160 37.88 12.98 3.15
C CYS A 160 39.35 12.66 3.30
N LYS A 161 39.74 11.39 3.28
CA LYS A 161 41.13 10.95 3.39
C LYS A 161 41.94 11.16 2.10
N GLY A 162 41.28 11.10 0.94
CA GLY A 162 41.94 11.27 -0.34
C GLY A 162 41.01 11.65 -1.49
N THR A 163 41.55 12.38 -2.45
CA THR A 163 40.91 12.65 -3.73
C THR A 163 41.82 12.07 -4.83
N LEU A 164 41.26 11.15 -5.62
CA LEU A 164 41.98 10.47 -6.70
C LEU A 164 41.57 11.11 -8.03
N ARG A 165 42.55 11.40 -8.86
CA ARG A 165 42.35 12.08 -10.16
C ARG A 165 42.91 11.22 -11.28
N GLY A 166 42.29 11.31 -12.48
CA GLY A 166 42.81 10.62 -13.67
C GLY A 166 41.77 9.93 -14.53
N CYS A 167 40.49 9.82 -14.05
CA CYS A 167 39.39 9.40 -14.90
C CYS A 167 38.86 10.57 -15.74
N GLN A 168 38.26 10.27 -16.87
CA GLN A 168 37.57 11.24 -17.74
C GLN A 168 36.07 10.89 -17.79
N GLY A 169 35.23 11.91 -17.73
CA GLY A 169 33.79 11.74 -17.75
C GLY A 169 33.21 11.25 -16.41
N VAL A 170 31.97 10.80 -16.46
CA VAL A 170 31.22 10.37 -15.26
C VAL A 170 31.77 9.02 -14.74
N ILE A 171 32.01 8.92 -13.46
CA ILE A 171 32.46 7.66 -12.83
C ILE A 171 31.28 6.69 -12.78
N ASN A 172 31.40 5.57 -13.49
CA ASN A 172 30.35 4.55 -13.58
C ASN A 172 30.72 3.26 -12.83
N LEU A 173 32.00 3.02 -12.66
CA LEU A 173 32.54 1.86 -12.00
C LEU A 173 33.42 2.27 -10.83
N LEU A 174 33.21 1.62 -9.68
CA LEU A 174 33.99 1.81 -8.48
C LEU A 174 34.03 0.49 -7.71
N VAL A 175 35.21 -0.06 -7.51
CA VAL A 175 35.38 -1.35 -6.83
C VAL A 175 36.66 -1.33 -5.99
N PHE A 176 36.57 -1.66 -4.70
CA PHE A 176 37.75 -1.91 -3.86
C PHE A 176 38.36 -3.26 -4.20
N HIS A 177 39.69 -3.36 -4.07
CA HIS A 177 40.34 -4.65 -4.15
C HIS A 177 39.91 -5.52 -2.96
N PRO A 178 39.56 -6.82 -3.19
CA PRO A 178 39.07 -7.69 -2.11
C PRO A 178 40.12 -7.97 -1.02
N ASP A 179 41.41 -7.70 -1.30
CA ASP A 179 42.47 -7.75 -0.32
C ASP A 179 42.74 -6.38 0.27
N VAL A 180 42.42 -6.22 1.55
CA VAL A 180 42.59 -4.97 2.30
C VAL A 180 44.04 -4.52 2.36
N GLU A 181 44.98 -5.47 2.41
CA GLU A 181 46.42 -5.15 2.47
C GLU A 181 46.93 -4.48 1.19
N SER A 182 46.31 -4.73 0.05
CA SER A 182 46.67 -4.12 -1.23
C SER A 182 46.41 -2.63 -1.30
N LYS A 183 45.49 -2.10 -0.45
CA LYS A 183 45.06 -0.69 -0.35
C LYS A 183 44.69 -0.05 -1.69
N THR A 184 44.17 -0.84 -2.60
CA THR A 184 43.87 -0.41 -3.96
C THR A 184 42.37 -0.23 -4.23
N LEU A 185 42.06 0.79 -5.03
CA LEU A 185 40.73 1.11 -5.50
C LEU A 185 40.73 1.20 -7.03
N LEU A 186 39.83 0.48 -7.67
CA LEU A 186 39.66 0.51 -9.11
C LEU A 186 38.45 1.42 -9.44
N ALA A 187 38.64 2.25 -10.47
CA ALA A 187 37.54 3.03 -11.03
C ALA A 187 37.65 3.16 -12.55
N ALA A 188 36.49 3.26 -13.19
CA ALA A 188 36.40 3.63 -14.58
C ALA A 188 35.31 4.69 -14.78
N GLY A 189 35.60 5.64 -15.66
CA GLY A 189 34.65 6.64 -16.10
C GLY A 189 34.08 6.34 -17.49
N ASP A 190 33.76 7.41 -18.22
CA ASP A 190 33.39 7.29 -19.63
C ASP A 190 34.63 7.06 -20.51
N ASP A 191 35.82 7.13 -19.95
CA ASP A 191 37.08 6.72 -20.56
C ASP A 191 37.15 5.18 -20.69
N VAL A 192 37.80 4.72 -21.74
CA VAL A 192 37.93 3.29 -22.08
C VAL A 192 38.97 2.56 -21.19
N LYS A 193 39.36 3.17 -20.08
CA LYS A 193 40.45 2.71 -19.22
C LYS A 193 39.93 2.36 -17.83
N ILE A 194 40.47 1.30 -17.25
CA ILE A 194 40.28 0.99 -15.84
C ILE A 194 41.55 1.43 -15.09
N ASN A 195 41.40 2.36 -14.19
CA ASN A 195 42.50 2.89 -13.39
C ASN A 195 42.43 2.32 -11.99
N ALA A 196 43.59 1.98 -11.44
CA ALA A 196 43.74 1.50 -10.08
C ALA A 196 44.69 2.41 -9.29
N TRP A 197 44.22 2.93 -8.15
CA TRP A 197 45.01 3.78 -7.27
C TRP A 197 45.26 3.13 -5.93
N ASN A 198 46.40 3.45 -5.34
CA ASN A 198 46.57 3.26 -3.91
C ASN A 198 45.87 4.44 -3.20
N TYR A 199 44.89 4.15 -2.38
CA TYR A 199 44.09 5.20 -1.74
C TYR A 199 44.80 5.89 -0.56
N GLU A 200 45.89 5.30 -0.02
CA GLU A 200 46.73 5.97 1.00
C GLU A 200 47.76 6.93 0.36
N THR A 201 48.55 6.44 -0.62
CA THR A 201 49.55 7.29 -1.30
C THR A 201 48.93 8.21 -2.33
N ARG A 202 47.66 7.94 -2.75
CA ARG A 202 46.91 8.66 -3.79
C ARG A 202 47.52 8.59 -5.18
N GLU A 203 48.43 7.66 -5.41
CA GLU A 203 49.13 7.47 -6.67
C GLU A 203 48.42 6.47 -7.56
N LEU A 204 48.42 6.71 -8.87
CA LEU A 204 47.96 5.77 -9.87
C LEU A 204 48.98 4.62 -9.98
N THR A 205 48.57 3.42 -9.54
CA THR A 205 49.44 2.25 -9.51
C THR A 205 49.39 1.45 -10.80
N LYS A 206 48.18 1.25 -11.34
CA LYS A 206 47.97 0.40 -12.51
C LYS A 206 46.90 1.02 -13.45
N THR A 207 47.06 0.78 -14.76
CA THR A 207 46.07 1.18 -15.77
C THR A 207 45.88 0.05 -16.77
N PHE A 208 44.63 -0.39 -16.93
CA PHE A 208 44.27 -1.42 -17.89
C PHE A 208 43.67 -0.76 -19.14
N THR A 209 44.29 -1.00 -20.28
CA THR A 209 43.89 -0.44 -21.58
C THR A 209 43.61 -1.56 -22.56
N GLY A 210 42.44 -1.60 -23.20
CA GLY A 210 42.06 -2.63 -24.17
C GLY A 210 40.58 -2.62 -24.56
N HIS A 211 39.74 -1.94 -23.80
CA HIS A 211 38.37 -1.63 -24.21
C HIS A 211 38.33 -0.49 -25.23
N PHE A 212 37.34 -0.52 -26.11
CA PHE A 212 37.12 0.48 -27.16
C PHE A 212 35.90 1.38 -26.90
N SER A 213 35.11 1.06 -25.88
CA SER A 213 33.98 1.84 -25.40
C SER A 213 33.94 1.81 -23.87
N LYS A 214 32.91 2.43 -23.30
CA LYS A 214 32.69 2.55 -21.86
C LYS A 214 32.73 1.18 -21.16
N VAL A 215 33.53 1.08 -20.11
CA VAL A 215 33.57 -0.08 -19.23
C VAL A 215 32.40 -0.01 -18.25
N THR A 216 31.62 -1.07 -18.18
CA THR A 216 30.36 -1.10 -17.42
C THR A 216 30.50 -1.83 -16.09
N ALA A 217 31.19 -2.96 -16.07
CA ALA A 217 31.38 -3.73 -14.85
C ALA A 217 32.77 -4.41 -14.79
N VAL A 218 33.23 -4.62 -13.58
CA VAL A 218 34.47 -5.36 -13.27
C VAL A 218 34.19 -6.28 -12.09
N SER A 219 34.66 -7.53 -12.23
CA SER A 219 34.55 -8.54 -11.17
C SER A 219 35.91 -9.22 -10.97
N PHE A 220 36.31 -9.44 -9.71
CA PHE A 220 37.49 -10.17 -9.36
C PHE A 220 37.24 -11.68 -9.35
N ALA A 221 38.21 -12.46 -9.74
CA ALA A 221 38.19 -13.90 -9.53
C ALA A 221 38.55 -14.23 -8.07
N ASP A 222 38.15 -15.42 -7.59
CA ASP A 222 38.37 -15.85 -6.20
C ASP A 222 39.85 -15.88 -5.80
N ASP A 223 40.75 -16.14 -6.75
CA ASP A 223 42.19 -16.16 -6.54
C ASP A 223 42.83 -14.76 -6.48
N ARG A 224 42.00 -13.70 -6.72
CA ARG A 224 42.39 -12.27 -6.71
C ARG A 224 43.50 -11.90 -7.71
N LYS A 225 43.97 -12.84 -8.52
CA LYS A 225 44.97 -12.60 -9.56
C LYS A 225 44.39 -12.13 -10.87
N TYR A 226 43.18 -12.54 -11.15
CA TYR A 226 42.52 -12.23 -12.40
C TYR A 226 41.30 -11.32 -12.21
N ILE A 227 41.07 -10.47 -13.21
CA ILE A 227 39.93 -9.58 -13.28
C ILE A 227 39.21 -9.83 -14.59
N VAL A 228 37.90 -9.86 -14.55
CA VAL A 228 37.06 -9.88 -15.74
C VAL A 228 36.33 -8.52 -15.86
N SER A 229 36.43 -7.89 -17.01
CA SER A 229 35.75 -6.64 -17.32
C SER A 229 34.80 -6.80 -18.48
N SER A 230 33.70 -6.07 -18.45
CA SER A 230 32.69 -5.94 -19.52
C SER A 230 32.55 -4.50 -19.97
N GLY A 231 32.14 -4.29 -21.21
CA GLY A 231 31.92 -2.96 -21.75
C GLY A 231 30.82 -2.95 -22.81
N ARG A 232 30.44 -1.74 -23.20
CA ARG A 232 29.52 -1.50 -24.32
C ARG A 232 30.14 -1.73 -25.70
N ASP A 233 31.44 -2.02 -25.75
CA ASP A 233 32.18 -2.46 -26.95
C ASP A 233 31.89 -3.91 -27.37
N LYS A 234 30.96 -4.59 -26.67
CA LYS A 234 30.53 -5.94 -26.94
C LYS A 234 31.59 -7.00 -26.70
N ILE A 235 32.54 -6.72 -25.83
CA ILE A 235 33.64 -7.64 -25.47
C ILE A 235 33.74 -7.86 -23.95
N LEU A 236 34.17 -9.08 -23.61
CA LEU A 236 34.66 -9.45 -22.28
C LEU A 236 36.18 -9.58 -22.32
N ILE A 237 36.88 -9.04 -21.35
CA ILE A 237 38.31 -9.14 -21.26
C ILE A 237 38.72 -9.77 -19.92
N LEU A 238 39.57 -10.80 -20.01
CA LEU A 238 40.26 -11.38 -18.85
C LEU A 238 41.63 -10.75 -18.71
N TRP A 239 41.90 -10.15 -17.55
CA TRP A 239 43.17 -9.49 -17.25
C TRP A 239 43.95 -10.22 -16.17
N ASP A 240 45.28 -10.22 -16.31
CA ASP A 240 46.15 -10.51 -15.18
C ASP A 240 46.38 -9.19 -14.41
N TYR A 241 46.02 -9.23 -13.12
CA TYR A 241 46.07 -8.03 -12.28
C TYR A 241 47.50 -7.52 -12.06
N GLU A 242 48.49 -8.41 -11.97
CA GLU A 242 49.86 -7.99 -11.72
C GLU A 242 50.59 -7.47 -12.96
N SER A 243 50.50 -8.24 -14.06
CA SER A 243 51.15 -7.86 -15.31
C SER A 243 50.44 -6.76 -16.11
N GLN A 244 49.20 -6.40 -15.72
CA GLN A 244 48.35 -5.44 -16.42
C GLN A 244 48.03 -5.79 -17.88
N LYS A 245 48.25 -7.05 -18.28
CA LYS A 245 48.02 -7.51 -19.65
C LYS A 245 46.67 -8.19 -19.80
N ALA A 246 46.03 -7.94 -20.95
CA ALA A 246 44.88 -8.71 -21.36
C ALA A 246 45.31 -10.13 -21.75
N ILE A 247 44.86 -11.14 -21.02
CA ILE A 247 45.12 -12.55 -21.31
C ILE A 247 44.24 -13.03 -22.47
N LYS A 248 42.96 -12.71 -22.37
CA LYS A 248 41.94 -13.11 -23.37
C LYS A 248 40.95 -11.99 -23.60
N THR A 249 40.55 -11.81 -24.86
CA THR A 249 39.48 -10.91 -25.29
C THR A 249 38.42 -11.75 -25.99
N ILE A 250 37.19 -11.72 -25.52
CA ILE A 250 36.07 -12.54 -25.97
C ILE A 250 35.00 -11.64 -26.59
N PRO A 251 34.72 -11.74 -27.88
CA PRO A 251 33.59 -11.03 -28.51
C PRO A 251 32.27 -11.70 -28.13
N VAL A 252 31.36 -10.95 -27.50
CA VAL A 252 30.03 -11.44 -27.09
C VAL A 252 28.92 -11.01 -28.06
N TYR A 253 29.21 -10.02 -28.93
CA TYR A 253 28.34 -9.46 -29.94
C TYR A 253 27.10 -8.71 -29.42
N GLU A 254 27.01 -8.48 -28.12
CA GLU A 254 26.02 -7.63 -27.49
C GLU A 254 26.64 -6.62 -26.53
N ALA A 255 26.01 -5.47 -26.35
CA ALA A 255 26.45 -4.51 -25.33
C ALA A 255 26.17 -5.07 -23.94
N LEU A 256 27.21 -5.12 -23.11
CA LEU A 256 27.15 -5.70 -21.77
C LEU A 256 27.06 -4.57 -20.72
N GLU A 257 26.18 -4.73 -19.74
CA GLU A 257 26.06 -3.81 -18.61
C GLU A 257 26.62 -4.41 -17.32
N SER A 258 26.57 -5.71 -17.16
CA SER A 258 27.06 -6.34 -15.94
C SER A 258 27.80 -7.65 -16.20
N VAL A 259 28.78 -7.90 -15.36
CA VAL A 259 29.55 -9.16 -15.33
C VAL A 259 29.81 -9.57 -13.88
N VAL A 260 29.65 -10.84 -13.60
CA VAL A 260 29.92 -11.43 -12.29
C VAL A 260 30.71 -12.72 -12.50
N VAL A 261 31.82 -12.87 -11.76
CA VAL A 261 32.61 -14.12 -11.75
C VAL A 261 31.92 -15.11 -10.79
N LEU A 262 31.73 -16.33 -11.25
CA LEU A 262 31.16 -17.40 -10.45
C LEU A 262 32.22 -18.00 -9.49
N PRO A 263 31.87 -18.26 -8.22
CA PRO A 263 32.79 -18.82 -7.24
C PRO A 263 33.30 -20.19 -7.63
N VAL A 264 34.53 -20.48 -7.25
CA VAL A 264 35.20 -21.73 -7.58
C VAL A 264 34.51 -22.91 -6.90
N GLY A 265 34.15 -23.91 -7.71
CA GLY A 265 33.58 -25.16 -7.21
C GLY A 265 32.05 -25.15 -7.09
N THR A 266 31.37 -24.11 -7.58
CA THR A 266 29.92 -24.07 -7.70
C THR A 266 29.41 -25.19 -8.59
N THR A 267 28.22 -25.72 -8.29
CA THR A 267 27.48 -26.60 -9.19
C THR A 267 26.59 -25.71 -10.06
N PHE A 268 26.70 -25.89 -11.37
CA PHE A 268 25.93 -25.15 -12.34
C PHE A 268 25.19 -26.13 -13.25
N GLN A 269 23.86 -26.08 -13.34
CA GLN A 269 23.03 -27.06 -14.01
C GLN A 269 23.36 -28.53 -13.65
N GLY A 270 23.55 -28.81 -12.37
CA GLY A 270 23.94 -30.15 -11.89
C GLY A 270 25.35 -30.60 -12.25
N LYS A 271 26.15 -29.78 -12.93
CA LYS A 271 27.55 -30.03 -13.26
C LYS A 271 28.45 -29.19 -12.37
N LYS A 272 29.38 -29.83 -11.70
CA LYS A 272 30.40 -29.13 -10.88
C LYS A 272 31.39 -28.42 -11.78
N LEU A 273 31.55 -27.11 -11.62
CA LEU A 273 32.53 -26.34 -12.38
C LEU A 273 33.94 -26.73 -11.99
N LYS A 274 34.87 -26.77 -12.96
CA LYS A 274 36.28 -27.16 -12.73
C LYS A 274 36.97 -26.07 -11.94
N LYS A 275 37.69 -26.44 -10.89
CA LYS A 275 38.40 -25.53 -9.97
C LYS A 275 39.53 -24.70 -10.61
N GLU A 276 40.04 -25.16 -11.75
CA GLU A 276 41.18 -24.51 -12.43
C GLU A 276 40.75 -23.48 -13.48
N LYS A 277 39.43 -23.33 -13.70
CA LYS A 277 38.87 -22.49 -14.77
C LYS A 277 38.04 -21.36 -14.20
N ILE A 278 38.08 -20.20 -14.84
CA ILE A 278 37.33 -19.02 -14.47
C ILE A 278 36.07 -18.97 -15.30
N TYR A 279 34.91 -18.86 -14.64
CA TYR A 279 33.60 -18.73 -15.26
C TYR A 279 32.99 -17.36 -14.93
N ALA A 280 32.50 -16.70 -15.95
CA ALA A 280 31.84 -15.41 -15.80
C ALA A 280 30.42 -15.42 -16.39
N ALA A 281 29.46 -14.98 -15.61
CA ALA A 281 28.11 -14.69 -16.08
C ALA A 281 28.05 -13.23 -16.54
N CYS A 282 27.51 -13.00 -17.72
CA CYS A 282 27.30 -11.65 -18.26
C CYS A 282 25.89 -11.50 -18.84
N ALA A 283 25.42 -10.27 -18.83
CA ALA A 283 24.12 -9.90 -19.40
C ALA A 283 24.12 -8.44 -19.84
N GLY A 284 23.21 -8.10 -20.74
CA GLY A 284 23.10 -6.76 -21.30
C GLY A 284 21.89 -6.57 -22.19
N GLU A 285 22.12 -6.13 -23.43
CA GLU A 285 21.15 -5.66 -24.38
C GLU A 285 20.09 -6.70 -24.80
N GLU A 286 20.50 -7.96 -24.98
CA GLU A 286 19.58 -9.04 -25.42
C GLU A 286 18.62 -9.51 -24.32
N GLY A 287 18.86 -9.13 -23.04
CA GLY A 287 18.06 -9.64 -21.93
C GLY A 287 18.25 -11.12 -21.62
N ILE A 288 19.37 -11.68 -22.00
CA ILE A 288 19.73 -13.10 -21.89
C ILE A 288 20.98 -13.22 -21.05
N ILE A 289 21.00 -14.19 -20.15
CA ILE A 289 22.21 -14.53 -19.38
C ILE A 289 23.05 -15.47 -20.21
N LYS A 290 24.33 -15.12 -20.32
CA LYS A 290 25.37 -15.97 -20.94
C LYS A 290 26.44 -16.26 -19.91
N VAL A 291 26.81 -17.54 -19.77
CA VAL A 291 27.92 -17.95 -18.92
C VAL A 291 29.08 -18.41 -19.79
N TRP A 292 30.23 -17.74 -19.63
CA TRP A 292 31.43 -18.01 -20.40
C TRP A 292 32.49 -18.68 -19.53
N GLU A 293 33.18 -19.66 -20.11
CA GLU A 293 34.46 -20.14 -19.63
C GLU A 293 35.54 -19.24 -20.21
N MET A 294 36.18 -18.43 -19.36
CA MET A 294 37.11 -17.39 -19.79
C MET A 294 38.43 -17.92 -20.34
N THR A 295 38.87 -19.09 -19.86
CA THR A 295 40.15 -19.69 -20.25
C THR A 295 40.14 -20.29 -21.65
N GLU A 296 39.06 -20.99 -22.02
CA GLU A 296 38.91 -21.64 -23.34
C GLU A 296 38.01 -20.84 -24.30
N THR A 297 37.48 -19.69 -23.89
CA THR A 297 36.61 -18.83 -24.70
C THR A 297 35.35 -19.56 -25.20
N ARG A 298 34.76 -20.40 -24.34
CA ARG A 298 33.58 -21.23 -24.66
C ARG A 298 32.35 -20.76 -23.89
N ILE A 299 31.21 -20.73 -24.58
CA ILE A 299 29.92 -20.54 -23.92
C ILE A 299 29.54 -21.86 -23.23
N VAL A 300 29.35 -21.81 -21.91
CA VAL A 300 28.90 -22.94 -21.11
C VAL A 300 27.37 -22.98 -21.07
N TYR A 301 26.76 -21.81 -21.00
CA TYR A 301 25.30 -21.66 -20.94
C TYR A 301 24.86 -20.40 -21.68
N LYS A 302 23.75 -20.55 -22.40
CA LYS A 302 23.00 -19.44 -22.98
C LYS A 302 21.52 -19.66 -22.66
N GLN A 303 20.88 -18.69 -22.04
CA GLN A 303 19.44 -18.76 -21.75
C GLN A 303 18.65 -18.78 -23.05
N SER A 304 17.59 -19.61 -23.11
CA SER A 304 16.77 -19.77 -24.32
C SER A 304 15.81 -18.61 -24.56
N ASN A 305 15.24 -18.04 -23.49
CA ASN A 305 14.22 -17.01 -23.58
C ASN A 305 14.71 -15.71 -22.98
N SER A 306 14.41 -14.57 -23.62
CA SER A 306 14.65 -13.25 -23.05
C SER A 306 13.85 -13.04 -21.76
N LEU A 307 14.50 -12.50 -20.73
CA LEU A 307 13.85 -12.15 -19.47
C LEU A 307 13.08 -10.82 -19.54
N VAL A 308 13.28 -10.04 -20.59
CA VAL A 308 12.74 -8.69 -20.75
C VAL A 308 11.78 -8.64 -21.93
N THR A 309 10.71 -7.92 -21.77
CA THR A 309 9.58 -7.86 -22.68
C THR A 309 9.64 -6.76 -23.73
N ARG A 310 10.25 -5.64 -23.41
CA ARG A 310 10.37 -4.58 -24.41
C ARG A 310 11.31 -5.02 -25.53
N ALA A 311 10.77 -5.09 -26.74
CA ALA A 311 11.59 -5.20 -27.93
C ALA A 311 12.59 -4.04 -27.94
N VAL A 312 13.84 -4.34 -28.23
CA VAL A 312 14.97 -3.41 -28.24
C VAL A 312 14.89 -2.44 -29.42
N GLU A 313 13.69 -2.01 -29.81
CA GLU A 313 13.47 -1.05 -30.90
C GLU A 313 14.00 0.34 -30.55
N ASP A 314 14.13 0.67 -29.26
CA ASP A 314 14.61 1.98 -28.78
C ASP A 314 16.07 1.96 -28.28
N GLY A 315 16.86 0.91 -28.53
CA GLY A 315 18.26 0.86 -28.09
C GLY A 315 18.46 0.80 -26.58
N GLY A 316 17.44 0.39 -25.84
CA GLY A 316 17.47 0.24 -24.38
C GLY A 316 18.13 -1.06 -23.94
N LEU A 317 18.92 -1.00 -22.88
CA LEU A 317 19.56 -2.15 -22.27
C LEU A 317 18.53 -2.97 -21.48
N ALA A 318 18.45 -4.24 -21.77
CA ALA A 318 17.44 -5.10 -21.17
C ALA A 318 17.76 -5.51 -19.72
N ILE A 319 19.02 -5.82 -19.42
CA ILE A 319 19.48 -6.14 -18.06
C ILE A 319 20.50 -5.07 -17.63
N THR A 320 20.24 -4.45 -16.48
CA THR A 320 21.07 -3.38 -15.93
C THR A 320 22.10 -3.87 -14.95
N ASN A 321 21.78 -4.83 -14.10
CA ASN A 321 22.67 -5.37 -13.10
C ASN A 321 22.52 -6.87 -12.91
N LEU A 322 23.63 -7.52 -12.62
CA LEU A 322 23.72 -8.90 -12.11
C LEU A 322 24.33 -8.85 -10.72
N LEU A 323 23.68 -9.44 -9.74
CA LEU A 323 24.14 -9.48 -8.37
C LEU A 323 24.21 -10.94 -7.90
N LEU A 324 25.38 -11.38 -7.53
CA LEU A 324 25.61 -12.72 -7.01
C LEU A 324 25.63 -12.69 -5.49
N ASN A 325 24.85 -13.55 -4.87
CA ASN A 325 25.01 -13.89 -3.48
C ASN A 325 25.73 -15.22 -3.33
N SER A 326 26.97 -15.16 -2.85
CA SER A 326 27.81 -16.33 -2.66
C SER A 326 27.34 -17.24 -1.51
N ASN A 327 26.62 -16.69 -0.52
CA ASN A 327 26.17 -17.44 0.65
C ASN A 327 24.98 -18.34 0.33
N THR A 328 24.00 -17.80 -0.39
CA THR A 328 22.77 -18.52 -0.78
C THR A 328 22.86 -19.17 -2.16
N MET A 329 23.95 -18.93 -2.90
CA MET A 329 24.15 -19.37 -4.29
C MET A 329 23.00 -18.92 -5.19
N GLN A 330 22.56 -17.69 -5.04
CA GLN A 330 21.49 -17.09 -5.83
C GLN A 330 22.02 -15.95 -6.69
N LEU A 331 21.47 -15.84 -7.89
CA LEU A 331 21.75 -14.77 -8.83
C LEU A 331 20.53 -13.88 -8.97
N ALA A 332 20.64 -12.63 -8.55
CA ALA A 332 19.60 -11.64 -8.81
C ALA A 332 19.90 -10.88 -10.11
N ILE A 333 18.91 -10.80 -10.95
CA ILE A 333 18.94 -10.13 -12.26
C ILE A 333 18.03 -8.93 -12.17
N VAL A 334 18.59 -7.76 -12.38
CA VAL A 334 17.81 -6.51 -12.40
C VAL A 334 17.59 -6.09 -13.85
N SER A 335 16.33 -6.00 -14.24
CA SER A 335 15.95 -5.59 -15.61
C SER A 335 15.67 -4.09 -15.71
N ALA A 336 15.72 -3.56 -16.91
CA ALA A 336 15.36 -2.17 -17.21
C ALA A 336 13.89 -1.86 -16.94
N ASP A 337 13.03 -2.87 -16.93
CA ASP A 337 11.60 -2.77 -16.59
C ASP A 337 11.37 -2.73 -15.06
N HIS A 338 12.42 -2.46 -14.28
CA HIS A 338 12.37 -2.42 -12.82
C HIS A 338 11.95 -3.71 -12.14
N ASN A 339 12.11 -4.85 -12.81
CA ASN A 339 11.87 -6.16 -12.23
C ASN A 339 13.16 -6.75 -11.68
N ILE A 340 13.06 -7.47 -10.57
CA ILE A 340 14.17 -8.22 -9.97
C ILE A 340 13.79 -9.69 -9.99
N ILE A 341 14.58 -10.49 -10.72
CA ILE A 341 14.36 -11.92 -10.89
C ILE A 341 15.48 -12.66 -10.18
N ILE A 342 15.14 -13.53 -9.26
CA ILE A 342 16.09 -14.29 -8.46
C ILE A 342 16.09 -15.73 -8.97
N HIS A 343 17.25 -16.17 -9.46
CA HIS A 343 17.50 -17.55 -9.89
C HIS A 343 18.39 -18.28 -8.89
N ASP A 344 18.08 -19.54 -8.67
CA ASP A 344 19.02 -20.44 -8.03
C ASP A 344 20.15 -20.78 -9.03
N LEU A 345 21.39 -20.60 -8.64
CA LEU A 345 22.56 -20.84 -9.49
C LEU A 345 22.73 -22.32 -9.84
N THR A 346 22.25 -23.24 -9.00
CA THR A 346 22.42 -24.68 -9.18
C THR A 346 21.49 -25.27 -10.22
N SER A 347 20.24 -24.88 -10.22
CA SER A 347 19.20 -25.35 -11.14
C SER A 347 18.91 -24.37 -12.27
N LEU A 348 19.17 -23.09 -12.09
CA LEU A 348 18.74 -21.95 -12.91
C LEU A 348 17.23 -21.77 -12.96
N ASP A 349 16.52 -22.37 -12.03
CA ASP A 349 15.09 -22.12 -11.88
C ASP A 349 14.85 -20.75 -11.25
N CYS A 350 13.73 -20.12 -11.64
CA CYS A 350 13.31 -18.88 -11.02
C CYS A 350 12.75 -19.17 -9.62
N VAL A 351 13.44 -18.68 -8.59
CA VAL A 351 13.01 -18.83 -7.20
C VAL A 351 11.93 -17.81 -6.88
N LYS A 352 12.18 -16.56 -7.24
CA LYS A 352 11.26 -15.46 -6.96
C LYS A 352 11.37 -14.37 -8.02
N GLN A 353 10.24 -13.81 -8.41
CA GLN A 353 10.19 -12.66 -9.30
C GLN A 353 9.48 -11.53 -8.59
N LEU A 354 10.15 -10.39 -8.48
CA LEU A 354 9.67 -9.20 -7.82
C LEU A 354 9.47 -8.09 -8.86
N SER A 355 8.29 -7.52 -8.90
CA SER A 355 8.03 -6.35 -9.73
C SER A 355 8.20 -5.08 -8.90
N GLY A 356 9.28 -4.36 -9.11
CA GLY A 356 9.66 -3.21 -8.31
C GLY A 356 8.81 -1.98 -8.56
N PHE A 357 8.34 -1.83 -9.79
CA PHE A 357 7.47 -0.74 -10.19
C PHE A 357 6.29 -1.28 -10.99
N SER A 358 5.13 -0.77 -10.73
CA SER A 358 3.94 -0.98 -11.55
C SER A 358 3.55 0.35 -12.15
N ASP A 359 3.36 0.37 -13.45
CA ASP A 359 2.72 1.50 -14.12
C ASP A 359 1.26 1.65 -13.63
N GLU A 360 0.52 2.61 -14.14
CA GLU A 360 -0.89 2.78 -13.84
C GLU A 360 -1.65 1.45 -13.93
N ILE A 361 -2.42 1.13 -12.88
CA ILE A 361 -3.21 -0.09 -12.81
C ILE A 361 -4.54 0.17 -13.52
N LEU A 362 -4.80 -0.56 -14.61
CA LEU A 362 -5.99 -0.39 -15.43
C LEU A 362 -7.12 -1.35 -15.08
N ASP A 363 -6.82 -2.61 -14.78
CA ASP A 363 -7.83 -3.61 -14.37
C ASP A 363 -7.23 -4.61 -13.36
N LEU A 364 -8.08 -5.11 -12.47
CA LEU A 364 -7.75 -6.10 -11.45
C LEU A 364 -8.74 -7.24 -11.49
N ILE A 365 -8.25 -8.47 -11.37
CA ILE A 365 -9.08 -9.66 -11.25
C ILE A 365 -8.51 -10.60 -10.19
N LEU A 366 -9.40 -11.30 -9.50
CA LEU A 366 -9.02 -12.49 -8.72
C LEU A 366 -9.32 -13.74 -9.53
N CYS A 367 -8.41 -14.69 -9.51
CA CYS A 367 -8.52 -15.96 -10.22
C CYS A 367 -7.98 -17.11 -9.35
N GLY A 368 -8.34 -18.34 -9.73
CA GLY A 368 -8.00 -19.54 -8.98
C GLY A 368 -9.02 -19.87 -7.91
N LYS A 369 -8.91 -21.07 -7.37
CA LYS A 369 -9.77 -21.51 -6.27
C LYS A 369 -9.49 -20.61 -5.06
N ASP A 370 -10.52 -20.11 -4.45
CA ASP A 370 -10.50 -19.23 -3.28
C ASP A 370 -9.85 -17.85 -3.52
N GLY A 371 -9.74 -17.39 -4.78
CA GLY A 371 -9.16 -16.09 -5.10
C GLY A 371 -7.66 -15.96 -4.81
N ARG A 372 -6.92 -17.06 -4.86
CA ARG A 372 -5.49 -17.10 -4.50
C ARG A 372 -4.59 -16.24 -5.39
N TYR A 373 -4.96 -16.07 -6.65
CA TYR A 373 -4.15 -15.32 -7.60
C TYR A 373 -4.80 -14.00 -7.96
N LEU A 374 -4.02 -12.92 -7.91
CA LEU A 374 -4.42 -11.58 -8.30
C LEU A 374 -3.81 -11.23 -9.66
N GLY A 375 -4.63 -11.14 -10.69
CA GLY A 375 -4.22 -10.65 -12.01
C GLY A 375 -4.34 -9.14 -12.08
N MET A 376 -3.30 -8.48 -12.57
CA MET A 376 -3.20 -7.03 -12.67
C MET A 376 -2.79 -6.62 -14.08
N ALA A 377 -3.65 -5.86 -14.77
CA ALA A 377 -3.32 -5.18 -16.02
C ALA A 377 -2.75 -3.80 -15.70
N THR A 378 -1.60 -3.51 -16.28
CA THR A 378 -0.94 -2.22 -16.13
C THR A 378 -0.78 -1.55 -17.50
N ASN A 379 -0.32 -0.31 -17.52
CA ASN A 379 -0.01 0.42 -18.75
C ASN A 379 1.25 -0.15 -19.45
N SER A 380 1.31 -1.49 -19.57
CA SER A 380 2.38 -2.26 -20.21
C SER A 380 1.79 -3.34 -21.12
N ASN A 381 2.63 -3.91 -21.97
CA ASN A 381 2.22 -4.97 -22.89
C ASN A 381 1.95 -6.30 -22.18
N ASP A 382 2.49 -6.44 -20.98
CA ASP A 382 2.36 -7.62 -20.15
C ASP A 382 1.40 -7.38 -19.01
N PHE A 383 0.68 -8.38 -18.60
CA PHE A 383 -0.03 -8.34 -17.35
C PHE A 383 0.69 -9.19 -16.30
N LYS A 384 0.50 -8.82 -15.06
CA LYS A 384 1.16 -9.42 -13.90
C LYS A 384 0.16 -10.28 -13.15
N VAL A 385 0.61 -11.45 -12.70
CA VAL A 385 -0.20 -12.29 -11.81
C VAL A 385 0.59 -12.52 -10.53
N TYR A 386 -0.01 -12.15 -9.41
CA TYR A 386 0.57 -12.30 -8.07
C TYR A 386 -0.10 -13.45 -7.34
N ASP A 387 0.68 -14.24 -6.64
CA ASP A 387 0.15 -15.12 -5.59
C ASP A 387 -0.11 -14.28 -4.33
N THR A 388 -1.35 -14.18 -3.89
CA THR A 388 -1.75 -13.33 -2.75
C THR A 388 -1.11 -13.75 -1.42
N THR A 389 -0.60 -14.98 -1.32
CA THR A 389 0.04 -15.51 -0.12
C THR A 389 1.54 -15.23 -0.09
N THR A 390 2.24 -15.44 -1.21
CA THR A 390 3.71 -15.29 -1.30
C THR A 390 4.14 -14.00 -1.96
N MET A 391 3.20 -13.24 -2.56
CA MET A 391 3.47 -12.07 -3.40
C MET A 391 4.48 -12.32 -4.53
N ASN A 392 4.67 -13.58 -4.90
CA ASN A 392 5.45 -13.93 -6.07
C ASN A 392 4.71 -13.46 -7.33
N CYS A 393 5.41 -12.82 -8.22
CA CYS A 393 4.86 -12.25 -9.45
C CYS A 393 5.26 -13.09 -10.66
N GLN A 394 4.31 -13.42 -11.52
CA GLN A 394 4.60 -13.93 -12.85
C GLN A 394 4.22 -12.87 -13.88
N LEU A 395 5.17 -12.52 -14.76
CA LEU A 395 4.91 -11.67 -15.91
C LEU A 395 4.39 -12.54 -17.05
N VAL A 396 3.18 -12.23 -17.51
CA VAL A 396 2.53 -12.97 -18.60
C VAL A 396 2.70 -12.20 -19.89
N LYS A 397 3.57 -12.77 -20.76
CA LYS A 397 4.00 -12.16 -22.02
C LYS A 397 3.17 -12.62 -23.19
N GLY A 398 2.92 -11.73 -24.14
CA GLY A 398 2.30 -12.13 -25.41
C GLY A 398 1.63 -11.01 -26.19
N HIS A 399 0.97 -10.05 -25.56
CA HIS A 399 0.43 -8.89 -26.26
C HIS A 399 1.55 -7.98 -26.77
N THR A 400 1.27 -7.27 -27.86
CA THR A 400 2.24 -6.33 -28.44
C THR A 400 2.03 -4.90 -27.99
N GLU A 401 0.85 -4.59 -27.44
CA GLU A 401 0.51 -3.29 -26.87
C GLU A 401 -0.22 -3.46 -25.52
N ILE A 402 -0.58 -2.34 -24.89
CA ILE A 402 -1.14 -2.24 -23.56
C ILE A 402 -2.35 -3.16 -23.36
N VAL A 403 -2.38 -3.87 -22.25
CA VAL A 403 -3.51 -4.71 -21.82
C VAL A 403 -4.52 -3.83 -21.07
N LEU A 404 -5.75 -3.73 -21.60
CA LEU A 404 -6.78 -2.82 -21.09
C LEU A 404 -7.75 -3.44 -20.09
N SER A 405 -8.11 -4.71 -20.27
CA SER A 405 -9.07 -5.38 -19.39
C SER A 405 -8.77 -6.87 -19.26
N LEU A 406 -9.08 -7.39 -18.10
CA LEU A 406 -8.94 -8.78 -17.73
C LEU A 406 -10.29 -9.34 -17.27
N SER A 407 -10.51 -10.64 -17.55
CA SER A 407 -11.65 -11.38 -17.00
C SER A 407 -11.21 -12.81 -16.72
N ALA A 408 -11.64 -13.39 -15.62
CA ALA A 408 -11.24 -14.74 -15.24
C ALA A 408 -12.45 -15.61 -14.86
N ASN A 409 -12.24 -16.91 -14.98
CA ASN A 409 -13.03 -17.95 -14.34
C ASN A 409 -12.08 -18.94 -13.66
N ASP A 410 -12.59 -20.04 -13.12
CA ASP A 410 -11.81 -21.02 -12.35
C ASP A 410 -10.68 -21.69 -13.15
N GLN A 411 -10.68 -21.64 -14.47
CA GLN A 411 -9.74 -22.35 -15.32
C GLN A 411 -8.93 -21.46 -16.26
N HIS A 412 -9.47 -20.30 -16.62
CA HIS A 412 -8.90 -19.46 -17.68
C HIS A 412 -8.91 -17.98 -17.30
N ILE A 413 -7.93 -17.27 -17.83
CA ILE A 413 -7.87 -15.81 -17.81
C ILE A 413 -8.04 -15.33 -19.25
N LEU A 414 -8.85 -14.32 -19.46
CA LEU A 414 -9.04 -13.65 -20.76
C LEU A 414 -8.50 -12.25 -20.67
N SER A 415 -7.64 -11.87 -21.58
CA SER A 415 -7.08 -10.51 -21.67
C SER A 415 -7.49 -9.82 -22.97
N SER A 416 -7.70 -8.53 -22.91
CA SER A 416 -7.87 -7.66 -24.09
C SER A 416 -6.81 -6.58 -24.11
N SER A 417 -6.39 -6.22 -25.32
CA SER A 417 -5.32 -5.26 -25.50
C SER A 417 -5.66 -4.24 -26.58
N LYS A 418 -4.89 -3.19 -26.58
CA LYS A 418 -4.89 -2.15 -27.60
C LYS A 418 -4.38 -2.68 -28.95
N ASP A 419 -3.70 -3.84 -28.96
CA ASP A 419 -3.24 -4.54 -30.19
C ASP A 419 -4.38 -5.19 -31.01
N ASN A 420 -5.65 -4.86 -30.75
CA ASN A 420 -6.85 -5.36 -31.40
C ASN A 420 -7.09 -6.87 -31.20
N SER A 421 -6.33 -7.52 -30.33
CA SER A 421 -6.45 -8.95 -30.04
C SER A 421 -7.03 -9.22 -28.66
N ILE A 422 -7.61 -10.38 -28.51
CA ILE A 422 -7.94 -11.00 -27.24
C ILE A 422 -7.16 -12.29 -27.10
N ARG A 423 -6.71 -12.60 -25.90
CA ARG A 423 -5.96 -13.82 -25.62
C ARG A 423 -6.56 -14.58 -24.47
N LEU A 424 -6.63 -15.88 -24.62
CA LEU A 424 -7.07 -16.82 -23.59
C LEU A 424 -5.86 -17.53 -23.02
N TRP A 425 -5.75 -17.51 -21.70
CA TRP A 425 -4.66 -18.10 -20.95
C TRP A 425 -5.20 -19.20 -20.05
N SER A 426 -4.49 -20.31 -19.99
CA SER A 426 -4.71 -21.36 -19.02
C SER A 426 -3.70 -21.24 -17.90
N TYR A 427 -4.10 -21.46 -16.66
CA TYR A 427 -3.20 -21.49 -15.53
C TYR A 427 -3.16 -22.87 -14.88
N ASP A 428 -1.94 -23.32 -14.57
CA ASP A 428 -1.71 -24.52 -13.78
C ASP A 428 -1.49 -24.13 -12.32
N ALA A 429 -2.47 -24.44 -11.47
CA ALA A 429 -2.45 -24.10 -10.04
C ALA A 429 -1.27 -24.74 -9.29
N ASN A 430 -0.72 -25.87 -9.78
CA ASN A 430 0.36 -26.57 -9.10
C ASN A 430 1.74 -25.98 -9.40
N LYS A 431 1.91 -25.44 -10.62
CA LYS A 431 3.20 -24.93 -11.08
C LYS A 431 3.29 -23.41 -11.13
N PHE A 432 2.20 -22.71 -10.83
CA PHE A 432 2.10 -21.25 -11.00
C PHE A 432 2.59 -20.83 -12.40
N LEU A 433 2.15 -21.56 -13.43
CA LEU A 433 2.53 -21.33 -14.83
C LEU A 433 1.31 -20.93 -15.65
N ILE A 434 1.39 -19.78 -16.32
CA ILE A 434 0.33 -19.27 -17.19
C ILE A 434 0.81 -19.33 -18.62
N GLN A 435 0.01 -19.98 -19.49
CA GLN A 435 0.33 -20.17 -20.90
C GLN A 435 -0.79 -19.66 -21.81
N CYS A 436 -0.43 -19.04 -22.93
CA CYS A 436 -1.39 -18.62 -23.93
C CYS A 436 -1.90 -19.83 -24.71
N VAL A 437 -3.21 -20.07 -24.63
CA VAL A 437 -3.86 -21.22 -25.26
C VAL A 437 -4.52 -20.84 -26.57
N ALA A 438 -5.12 -19.66 -26.65
CA ALA A 438 -5.83 -19.22 -27.84
C ALA A 438 -5.80 -17.72 -28.07
N ILE A 439 -5.89 -17.29 -29.33
CA ILE A 439 -5.89 -15.87 -29.74
C ILE A 439 -7.11 -15.58 -30.62
N GLY A 440 -7.78 -14.46 -30.38
CA GLY A 440 -8.87 -13.92 -31.19
C GLY A 440 -8.43 -12.64 -31.94
N LEU A 441 -8.44 -12.70 -33.26
CA LEU A 441 -7.92 -11.63 -34.15
C LEU A 441 -9.01 -11.19 -35.16
N LYS A 442 -10.10 -10.57 -34.71
CA LYS A 442 -11.16 -10.09 -35.60
C LYS A 442 -11.59 -8.65 -35.36
N HIS A 443 -11.13 -8.02 -34.29
CA HIS A 443 -11.36 -6.60 -34.04
C HIS A 443 -10.45 -5.74 -34.93
N THR A 444 -10.94 -4.61 -35.35
CA THR A 444 -10.22 -3.65 -36.21
C THR A 444 -9.64 -2.49 -35.43
N ASN A 445 -10.02 -2.36 -34.16
CA ASN A 445 -9.51 -1.33 -33.26
C ASN A 445 -9.34 -1.88 -31.84
N SER A 446 -8.77 -1.12 -30.93
CA SER A 446 -8.47 -1.52 -29.55
C SER A 446 -9.66 -2.17 -28.86
N VAL A 447 -9.43 -3.28 -28.16
CA VAL A 447 -10.45 -4.02 -27.42
C VAL A 447 -10.50 -3.49 -25.98
N GLY A 448 -11.55 -2.69 -25.71
CA GLY A 448 -11.66 -1.96 -24.43
C GLY A 448 -12.05 -2.84 -23.24
N SER A 449 -12.88 -3.87 -23.45
CA SER A 449 -13.32 -4.72 -22.35
C SER A 449 -13.68 -6.12 -22.83
N VAL A 450 -13.49 -7.10 -21.96
CA VAL A 450 -13.82 -8.50 -22.17
C VAL A 450 -14.57 -9.08 -20.99
N ALA A 451 -15.43 -10.05 -21.26
CA ALA A 451 -16.13 -10.81 -20.24
C ALA A 451 -16.10 -12.30 -20.57
N LEU A 452 -15.81 -13.12 -19.58
CA LEU A 452 -15.78 -14.56 -19.67
C LEU A 452 -17.03 -15.14 -18.98
N SER A 453 -17.69 -16.12 -19.61
CA SER A 453 -18.78 -16.85 -18.96
C SER A 453 -18.26 -17.54 -17.69
N LYS A 454 -18.89 -17.24 -16.55
CA LYS A 454 -18.55 -17.88 -15.27
C LYS A 454 -19.27 -19.20 -15.07
N LEU A 455 -20.54 -19.32 -15.50
CA LEU A 455 -21.36 -20.51 -15.30
C LEU A 455 -21.00 -21.65 -16.27
N SER A 456 -20.97 -21.37 -17.56
CA SER A 456 -20.74 -22.42 -18.58
C SER A 456 -19.28 -22.55 -18.98
N GLY A 457 -18.48 -21.51 -18.89
CA GLY A 457 -17.09 -21.48 -19.32
C GLY A 457 -16.87 -21.75 -20.83
N LYS A 458 -17.95 -21.70 -21.66
CA LYS A 458 -17.91 -22.15 -23.06
C LYS A 458 -17.75 -21.01 -24.05
N PHE A 459 -17.98 -19.80 -23.65
CA PHE A 459 -17.94 -18.61 -24.49
C PHE A 459 -17.36 -17.41 -23.77
N CYS A 460 -16.88 -16.46 -24.53
CA CYS A 460 -16.50 -15.16 -24.05
C CYS A 460 -17.01 -14.07 -25.00
N VAL A 461 -17.08 -12.86 -24.49
CA VAL A 461 -17.58 -11.69 -25.20
C VAL A 461 -16.51 -10.60 -25.16
N SER A 462 -16.32 -9.91 -26.27
CA SER A 462 -15.43 -8.76 -26.37
C SER A 462 -16.11 -7.55 -26.98
N VAL A 463 -15.73 -6.36 -26.52
CA VAL A 463 -16.18 -5.08 -27.06
C VAL A 463 -14.98 -4.21 -27.37
N SER A 464 -15.09 -3.42 -28.41
CA SER A 464 -13.98 -2.65 -28.95
C SER A 464 -14.41 -1.22 -29.32
N GLN A 465 -13.43 -0.38 -29.54
CA GLN A 465 -13.61 0.95 -30.14
C GLN A 465 -14.08 0.88 -31.58
N ASP A 466 -14.05 -0.32 -32.23
CA ASP A 466 -14.68 -0.57 -33.52
C ASP A 466 -16.22 -0.60 -33.45
N LYS A 467 -16.82 -0.29 -32.27
CA LYS A 467 -18.26 -0.24 -31.97
C LYS A 467 -18.96 -1.60 -32.07
N CYS A 468 -18.20 -2.67 -32.20
CA CYS A 468 -18.73 -4.00 -32.37
C CYS A 468 -18.70 -4.79 -31.07
N LEU A 469 -19.74 -5.60 -30.89
CA LEU A 469 -19.85 -6.66 -29.90
C LEU A 469 -19.60 -8.00 -30.60
N LYS A 470 -18.67 -8.80 -30.07
CA LYS A 470 -18.33 -10.12 -30.63
C LYS A 470 -18.46 -11.21 -29.60
N LEU A 471 -19.08 -12.32 -30.04
CA LEU A 471 -19.23 -13.55 -29.26
C LEU A 471 -18.24 -14.60 -29.78
N TRP A 472 -17.43 -15.16 -28.88
CA TRP A 472 -16.41 -16.15 -29.20
C TRP A 472 -16.70 -17.47 -28.52
N LYS A 473 -16.41 -18.56 -29.22
CA LYS A 473 -16.48 -19.90 -28.66
C LYS A 473 -15.13 -20.33 -28.10
N ILE A 474 -15.13 -20.83 -26.88
CA ILE A 474 -13.96 -21.43 -26.25
C ILE A 474 -13.90 -22.91 -26.63
N PRO A 475 -12.79 -23.42 -27.18
CA PRO A 475 -12.59 -24.83 -27.48
C PRO A 475 -12.68 -25.68 -26.21
N LYS A 476 -13.13 -26.91 -26.31
CA LYS A 476 -13.19 -27.83 -25.16
C LYS A 476 -11.87 -28.56 -24.92
N GLU A 477 -11.09 -28.75 -25.96
CA GLU A 477 -9.81 -29.43 -25.93
C GLU A 477 -8.77 -28.49 -26.54
N PHE A 478 -7.71 -28.27 -25.87
CA PHE A 478 -6.56 -27.53 -26.34
C PHE A 478 -5.50 -28.57 -26.70
N ASN A 479 -4.87 -28.45 -27.85
CA ASN A 479 -3.77 -29.30 -28.22
C ASN A 479 -2.57 -29.01 -27.30
N ASP A 480 -2.32 -29.88 -26.34
CA ASP A 480 -1.15 -29.88 -25.46
C ASP A 480 0.16 -30.22 -26.22
N THR A 481 0.33 -29.75 -27.41
CA THR A 481 1.59 -29.90 -28.12
C THR A 481 2.57 -28.87 -27.61
N GLN A 482 3.62 -29.34 -26.94
CA GLN A 482 4.73 -28.58 -26.38
C GLN A 482 5.59 -27.80 -27.42
N ASP A 483 5.19 -27.79 -28.67
CA ASP A 483 5.85 -27.04 -29.73
C ASP A 483 5.15 -25.67 -29.92
N ASP A 484 5.89 -24.61 -29.69
CA ASP A 484 5.53 -23.17 -29.76
C ASP A 484 4.96 -22.70 -31.14
N LYS A 485 4.48 -23.56 -32.00
CA LYS A 485 4.22 -23.20 -33.39
C LYS A 485 2.77 -23.01 -33.80
N GLU A 486 1.76 -23.41 -33.02
CA GLU A 486 0.36 -23.15 -33.42
C GLU A 486 -0.56 -22.84 -32.25
N ILE A 487 -0.54 -21.56 -31.85
CA ILE A 487 -1.55 -21.05 -30.91
C ILE A 487 -2.92 -21.14 -31.59
N THR A 488 -3.88 -21.76 -30.90
CA THR A 488 -5.24 -22.00 -31.44
C THR A 488 -5.94 -20.64 -31.66
N ARG A 489 -6.58 -20.46 -32.81
CA ARG A 489 -7.40 -19.30 -33.09
C ARG A 489 -8.81 -19.43 -32.51
N LEU A 490 -9.27 -18.46 -31.75
CA LEU A 490 -10.65 -18.41 -31.26
C LEU A 490 -11.63 -18.24 -32.41
N ASN A 491 -12.71 -19.00 -32.40
CA ASN A 491 -13.76 -18.91 -33.42
C ASN A 491 -14.79 -17.88 -32.96
N CYS A 492 -14.94 -16.79 -33.72
CA CYS A 492 -15.98 -15.80 -33.52
C CYS A 492 -17.30 -16.33 -34.11
N LEU A 493 -18.31 -16.52 -33.25
CA LEU A 493 -19.62 -17.01 -33.61
C LEU A 493 -20.48 -15.91 -34.26
N LEU A 494 -20.58 -14.76 -33.57
CA LEU A 494 -21.46 -13.65 -33.95
C LEU A 494 -20.73 -12.31 -33.80
N THR A 495 -21.08 -11.35 -34.64
CA THR A 495 -20.58 -9.99 -34.58
C THR A 495 -21.73 -9.05 -34.88
N GLU A 496 -21.97 -8.11 -33.97
CA GLU A 496 -22.98 -7.07 -34.09
C GLU A 496 -22.41 -5.68 -33.90
N LEU A 497 -22.89 -4.72 -34.69
CA LEU A 497 -22.59 -3.29 -34.51
C LEU A 497 -23.48 -2.78 -33.35
N ALA A 498 -22.89 -2.74 -32.15
CA ALA A 498 -23.67 -2.52 -30.95
C ALA A 498 -24.00 -1.05 -30.68
N HIS A 499 -23.07 -0.14 -30.90
CA HIS A 499 -23.19 1.27 -30.52
C HIS A 499 -22.74 2.24 -31.62
N GLU A 500 -23.09 3.52 -31.46
CA GLU A 500 -22.66 4.59 -32.37
C GLU A 500 -21.25 5.11 -32.04
N LYS A 501 -20.79 4.94 -30.79
CA LYS A 501 -19.47 5.35 -30.30
C LYS A 501 -18.77 4.16 -29.63
N ASP A 502 -17.57 4.40 -29.15
CA ASP A 502 -16.70 3.43 -28.48
C ASP A 502 -17.41 2.76 -27.32
N ILE A 503 -17.17 1.46 -27.16
CA ILE A 503 -17.75 0.68 -26.09
C ILE A 503 -16.66 0.46 -25.03
N ASN A 504 -16.94 0.94 -23.81
CA ASN A 504 -15.98 0.92 -22.71
C ASN A 504 -16.07 -0.33 -21.85
N SER A 505 -17.26 -0.92 -21.72
CA SER A 505 -17.49 -2.03 -20.80
C SER A 505 -18.49 -3.04 -21.30
N VAL A 506 -18.25 -4.30 -20.95
CA VAL A 506 -19.16 -5.41 -21.19
C VAL A 506 -19.27 -6.24 -19.91
N SER A 507 -20.47 -6.78 -19.67
CA SER A 507 -20.75 -7.70 -18.58
C SER A 507 -21.69 -8.79 -19.05
N ILE A 508 -21.48 -10.04 -18.59
CA ILE A 508 -22.36 -11.17 -18.83
C ILE A 508 -23.22 -11.38 -17.59
N SER A 509 -24.48 -11.69 -17.77
CA SER A 509 -25.38 -12.01 -16.64
C SER A 509 -24.94 -13.30 -15.93
N PRO A 510 -25.20 -13.45 -14.62
CA PRO A 510 -24.82 -14.64 -13.87
C PRO A 510 -25.43 -15.95 -14.40
N ASN A 511 -26.57 -15.87 -15.09
CA ASN A 511 -27.28 -17.02 -15.71
C ASN A 511 -26.85 -17.30 -17.16
N ASP A 512 -25.84 -16.60 -17.71
CA ASP A 512 -25.35 -16.70 -19.08
C ASP A 512 -26.41 -16.45 -20.19
N GLU A 513 -27.51 -15.73 -19.88
CA GLU A 513 -28.58 -15.46 -20.85
C GLU A 513 -28.43 -14.11 -21.53
N PHE A 514 -27.94 -13.10 -20.81
CA PHE A 514 -27.86 -11.72 -21.26
C PHE A 514 -26.44 -11.16 -21.25
N VAL A 515 -26.19 -10.23 -22.16
CA VAL A 515 -24.98 -9.39 -22.18
C VAL A 515 -25.39 -7.93 -22.10
N ALA A 516 -24.73 -7.17 -21.25
CA ALA A 516 -24.90 -5.72 -21.18
C ALA A 516 -23.64 -5.01 -21.67
N THR A 517 -23.83 -3.96 -22.46
CA THR A 517 -22.74 -3.12 -23.00
C THR A 517 -22.94 -1.68 -22.60
N GLY A 518 -21.85 -0.98 -22.24
CA GLY A 518 -21.83 0.42 -21.90
C GLY A 518 -20.92 1.21 -22.84
N SER A 519 -21.43 2.32 -23.37
CA SER A 519 -20.74 3.08 -24.40
C SER A 519 -20.60 4.58 -24.06
N GLN A 520 -19.68 5.21 -24.76
CA GLN A 520 -19.51 6.67 -24.76
C GLN A 520 -20.70 7.40 -25.44
N ASP A 521 -21.61 6.67 -26.12
CA ASP A 521 -22.85 7.25 -26.65
C ASP A 521 -23.91 7.55 -25.57
N LYS A 522 -23.56 7.39 -24.28
CA LYS A 522 -24.40 7.63 -23.10
C LYS A 522 -25.52 6.59 -22.90
N THR A 523 -25.48 5.49 -23.62
CA THR A 523 -26.48 4.41 -23.52
C THR A 523 -25.84 3.12 -23.03
N ALA A 524 -26.58 2.35 -22.26
CA ALA A 524 -26.30 0.94 -22.07
C ALA A 524 -27.33 0.12 -22.84
N LYS A 525 -26.94 -1.01 -23.38
CA LYS A 525 -27.77 -1.90 -24.16
C LYS A 525 -27.73 -3.32 -23.63
N LEU A 526 -28.87 -3.99 -23.68
CA LEU A 526 -29.03 -5.38 -23.25
C LEU A 526 -29.23 -6.27 -24.47
N TRP A 527 -28.49 -7.37 -24.53
CA TRP A 527 -28.45 -8.30 -25.67
C TRP A 527 -28.71 -9.72 -25.20
N ASP A 528 -29.37 -10.52 -26.04
CA ASP A 528 -29.49 -11.97 -25.86
C ASP A 528 -28.17 -12.65 -26.26
N VAL A 529 -27.59 -13.50 -25.42
CA VAL A 529 -26.33 -14.20 -25.68
C VAL A 529 -26.41 -15.08 -26.92
N LYS A 530 -27.54 -15.78 -27.14
CA LYS A 530 -27.67 -16.80 -28.20
C LYS A 530 -27.75 -16.20 -29.59
N THR A 531 -28.43 -15.05 -29.70
CA THR A 531 -28.77 -14.45 -31.00
C THR A 531 -28.08 -13.12 -31.23
N LEU A 532 -27.53 -12.50 -30.19
CA LEU A 532 -27.04 -11.10 -30.12
C LEU A 532 -28.12 -10.10 -30.59
N ASN A 533 -29.38 -10.43 -30.43
CA ASN A 533 -30.46 -9.46 -30.68
C ASN A 533 -30.56 -8.44 -29.54
N LEU A 534 -30.86 -7.20 -29.92
CA LEU A 534 -31.08 -6.13 -28.95
C LEU A 534 -32.43 -6.35 -28.23
N ILE A 535 -32.39 -6.48 -26.91
CA ILE A 535 -33.57 -6.61 -26.05
C ILE A 535 -34.04 -5.24 -25.56
N GLY A 536 -33.13 -4.42 -25.11
CA GLY A 536 -33.45 -3.13 -24.55
C GLY A 536 -32.35 -2.12 -24.54
N VAL A 537 -32.73 -0.83 -24.38
CA VAL A 537 -31.79 0.29 -24.31
C VAL A 537 -32.06 1.13 -23.08
N PHE A 538 -31.06 1.30 -22.24
CA PHE A 538 -31.12 2.15 -21.05
C PHE A 538 -30.61 3.55 -21.37
N ARG A 539 -31.49 4.55 -21.24
CA ARG A 539 -31.16 5.94 -21.53
C ARG A 539 -31.41 6.80 -20.30
N GLY A 540 -30.46 7.72 -20.00
CA GLY A 540 -30.62 8.64 -18.85
C GLY A 540 -29.31 9.15 -18.28
N HIS A 541 -28.16 8.65 -18.71
CA HIS A 541 -26.88 9.25 -18.40
C HIS A 541 -26.60 10.48 -19.29
N ARG A 542 -25.99 11.51 -18.70
CA ARG A 542 -25.66 12.77 -19.38
C ARG A 542 -24.33 12.69 -20.12
N ARG A 543 -23.43 11.82 -19.70
CA ARG A 543 -22.08 11.58 -20.26
C ARG A 543 -21.87 10.09 -20.54
N GLY A 544 -20.72 9.74 -21.11
CA GLY A 544 -20.39 8.37 -21.47
C GLY A 544 -20.34 7.43 -20.27
N ILE A 545 -20.76 6.20 -20.47
CA ILE A 545 -20.77 5.13 -19.48
C ILE A 545 -19.37 4.51 -19.43
N TRP A 546 -18.86 4.32 -18.21
CA TRP A 546 -17.56 3.70 -17.97
C TRP A 546 -17.65 2.22 -17.68
N ALA A 547 -18.57 1.81 -16.81
CA ALA A 547 -18.73 0.40 -16.48
C ALA A 547 -20.20 0.01 -16.35
N VAL A 548 -20.46 -1.27 -16.58
CA VAL A 548 -21.75 -1.93 -16.49
C VAL A 548 -21.60 -3.22 -15.72
N ARG A 549 -22.48 -3.50 -14.74
CA ARG A 549 -22.46 -4.73 -13.94
C ARG A 549 -23.88 -5.25 -13.70
N PHE A 550 -24.04 -6.57 -13.78
CA PHE A 550 -25.27 -7.22 -13.34
C PHE A 550 -25.27 -7.48 -11.84
N SER A 551 -26.42 -7.36 -11.22
CA SER A 551 -26.60 -7.83 -9.84
C SER A 551 -26.42 -9.36 -9.77
N PRO A 552 -25.77 -9.89 -8.72
CA PRO A 552 -25.60 -11.33 -8.56
C PRO A 552 -26.93 -12.06 -8.28
N VAL A 553 -27.92 -11.41 -7.70
CA VAL A 553 -29.18 -12.03 -7.26
C VAL A 553 -30.39 -11.48 -7.99
N ASP A 554 -30.51 -10.14 -8.06
CA ASP A 554 -31.66 -9.45 -8.58
C ASP A 554 -31.56 -9.21 -10.10
N GLN A 555 -32.70 -9.06 -10.77
CA GLN A 555 -32.78 -8.65 -12.18
C GLN A 555 -32.54 -7.13 -12.33
N ILE A 556 -31.35 -6.68 -11.88
CA ILE A 556 -30.95 -5.29 -11.87
C ILE A 556 -29.65 -5.14 -12.63
N LEU A 557 -29.58 -4.12 -13.47
CA LEU A 557 -28.37 -3.66 -14.12
C LEU A 557 -27.88 -2.39 -13.45
N LEU A 558 -26.58 -2.34 -13.19
CA LEU A 558 -25.90 -1.17 -12.67
C LEU A 558 -25.09 -0.52 -13.77
N THR A 559 -25.12 0.80 -13.86
CA THR A 559 -24.31 1.59 -14.77
C THR A 559 -23.71 2.78 -14.04
N ASN A 560 -22.47 3.06 -14.31
CA ASN A 560 -21.78 4.26 -13.83
C ASN A 560 -21.19 5.05 -15.00
N ALA A 561 -21.14 6.35 -14.86
CA ALA A 561 -20.76 7.21 -15.95
C ALA A 561 -19.90 8.43 -15.53
N ALA A 562 -19.41 9.14 -16.53
CA ALA A 562 -18.65 10.37 -16.36
C ALA A 562 -19.50 11.56 -15.85
N ASP A 563 -20.79 11.37 -15.63
CA ASP A 563 -21.71 12.35 -15.02
C ASP A 563 -21.74 12.28 -13.48
N CYS A 564 -20.79 11.59 -12.86
CA CYS A 564 -20.62 11.42 -11.42
C CYS A 564 -21.78 10.64 -10.75
N CYS A 565 -22.67 10.02 -11.54
CA CYS A 565 -23.83 9.29 -11.05
C CYS A 565 -23.69 7.78 -11.27
N ILE A 566 -24.25 7.02 -10.34
CA ILE A 566 -24.46 5.59 -10.45
C ILE A 566 -25.95 5.34 -10.59
N LYS A 567 -26.39 4.57 -11.58
CA LYS A 567 -27.80 4.27 -11.81
C LYS A 567 -28.07 2.78 -11.76
N LEU A 568 -29.18 2.43 -11.14
CA LEU A 568 -29.73 1.08 -11.05
C LEU A 568 -30.96 0.99 -11.96
N TRP A 569 -30.97 -0.03 -12.79
CA TRP A 569 -32.02 -0.24 -13.79
C TRP A 569 -32.70 -1.57 -13.61
N SER A 570 -34.03 -1.61 -13.77
CA SER A 570 -34.78 -2.86 -13.87
C SER A 570 -34.57 -3.48 -15.25
N LEU A 571 -34.27 -4.79 -15.30
CA LEU A 571 -34.15 -5.52 -16.57
C LEU A 571 -35.53 -5.85 -17.18
N THR A 572 -36.59 -5.88 -16.37
CA THR A 572 -37.96 -6.18 -16.82
C THR A 572 -38.58 -4.97 -17.52
N ASP A 573 -38.54 -3.82 -16.87
CA ASP A 573 -39.24 -2.62 -17.31
C ASP A 573 -38.34 -1.64 -18.05
N MET A 574 -37.03 -1.87 -18.09
CA MET A 574 -36.00 -0.99 -18.66
C MET A 574 -35.98 0.42 -18.07
N THR A 575 -36.52 0.57 -16.84
CA THR A 575 -36.64 1.87 -16.15
C THR A 575 -35.54 2.06 -15.12
N CYS A 576 -35.16 3.32 -14.86
CA CYS A 576 -34.22 3.66 -13.80
C CYS A 576 -34.94 3.56 -12.43
N LEU A 577 -34.46 2.67 -11.59
CA LEU A 577 -34.97 2.45 -10.23
C LEU A 577 -34.42 3.48 -9.26
N LYS A 578 -33.10 3.69 -9.29
CA LYS A 578 -32.39 4.59 -8.35
C LYS A 578 -31.21 5.28 -9.04
N THR A 579 -30.92 6.49 -8.56
CA THR A 579 -29.73 7.23 -8.90
C THR A 579 -28.98 7.57 -7.61
N LEU A 580 -27.69 7.24 -7.55
CA LEU A 580 -26.80 7.56 -6.43
C LEU A 580 -25.87 8.68 -6.87
N GLU A 581 -25.88 9.76 -6.13
CA GLU A 581 -25.08 10.96 -6.37
C GLU A 581 -24.20 11.23 -5.16
N GLY A 582 -22.93 11.66 -5.37
CA GLY A 582 -22.03 11.99 -4.26
C GLY A 582 -20.55 11.88 -4.59
N HIS A 583 -20.15 11.36 -5.77
CA HIS A 583 -18.80 11.57 -6.29
C HIS A 583 -18.70 12.95 -6.91
N GLU A 584 -17.54 13.59 -6.73
CA GLU A 584 -17.25 14.91 -7.31
C GLU A 584 -16.73 14.79 -8.76
N SER A 585 -16.21 13.64 -9.12
CA SER A 585 -15.65 13.34 -10.43
C SER A 585 -16.29 12.09 -11.05
N SER A 586 -15.82 11.70 -12.25
CA SER A 586 -16.30 10.53 -12.98
C SER A 586 -16.21 9.26 -12.13
N VAL A 587 -17.26 8.47 -12.09
CA VAL A 587 -17.20 7.13 -11.50
C VAL A 587 -16.66 6.16 -12.55
N LEU A 588 -15.54 5.51 -12.27
CA LEU A 588 -14.83 4.67 -13.23
C LEU A 588 -15.20 3.19 -13.09
N ARG A 589 -15.27 2.68 -11.87
CA ARG A 589 -15.62 1.29 -11.60
C ARG A 589 -16.64 1.18 -10.48
N VAL A 590 -17.51 0.19 -10.55
CA VAL A 590 -18.47 -0.14 -9.49
C VAL A 590 -18.65 -1.65 -9.44
N GLU A 591 -18.70 -2.20 -8.22
CA GLU A 591 -18.95 -3.62 -7.98
C GLU A 591 -20.03 -3.79 -6.91
N PHE A 592 -20.79 -4.89 -6.98
CA PHE A 592 -21.78 -5.24 -5.97
C PHE A 592 -21.15 -5.92 -4.77
N LEU A 593 -21.69 -5.64 -3.59
CA LEU A 593 -21.33 -6.25 -2.31
C LEU A 593 -22.59 -6.75 -1.60
N SER A 594 -22.39 -7.64 -0.62
CA SER A 594 -23.46 -8.16 0.25
C SER A 594 -24.63 -8.73 -0.56
N ASN A 595 -24.32 -9.57 -1.55
CA ASN A 595 -25.31 -10.18 -2.47
C ASN A 595 -26.24 -9.15 -3.13
N GLY A 596 -25.71 -8.00 -3.52
CA GLY A 596 -26.45 -6.96 -4.20
C GLY A 596 -27.18 -5.97 -3.30
N MET A 597 -26.94 -5.97 -1.97
CA MET A 597 -27.52 -4.96 -1.07
C MET A 597 -26.67 -3.69 -0.94
N GLN A 598 -25.39 -3.77 -1.24
CA GLN A 598 -24.43 -2.68 -1.15
C GLN A 598 -23.63 -2.57 -2.45
N LEU A 599 -23.04 -1.41 -2.67
CA LEU A 599 -22.18 -1.11 -3.80
C LEU A 599 -20.85 -0.50 -3.32
N LEU A 600 -19.78 -0.89 -3.96
CA LEU A 600 -18.47 -0.26 -3.82
C LEU A 600 -18.14 0.47 -5.13
N SER A 601 -17.90 1.77 -5.07
CA SER A 601 -17.59 2.59 -6.24
C SER A 601 -16.21 3.22 -6.15
N ALA A 602 -15.54 3.32 -7.29
CA ALA A 602 -14.27 4.01 -7.45
C ALA A 602 -14.42 5.21 -8.39
N GLY A 603 -13.90 6.34 -7.97
CA GLY A 603 -13.96 7.60 -8.68
C GLY A 603 -12.63 8.06 -9.26
N ALA A 604 -12.72 8.97 -10.19
CA ALA A 604 -11.56 9.72 -10.70
C ALA A 604 -11.09 10.82 -9.72
N ASP A 605 -11.79 10.97 -8.61
CA ASP A 605 -11.45 11.81 -7.45
C ASP A 605 -10.48 11.13 -6.46
N GLY A 606 -10.07 9.88 -6.73
CA GLY A 606 -9.23 9.10 -5.81
C GLY A 606 -9.99 8.49 -4.63
N LEU A 607 -11.32 8.64 -4.59
CA LEU A 607 -12.15 8.17 -3.51
C LEU A 607 -12.82 6.84 -3.84
N LEU A 608 -12.84 5.95 -2.85
CA LEU A 608 -13.70 4.78 -2.81
C LEU A 608 -14.89 5.08 -1.91
N LYS A 609 -16.09 4.72 -2.35
CA LYS A 609 -17.32 4.92 -1.57
C LYS A 609 -18.12 3.64 -1.48
N LEU A 610 -18.55 3.34 -0.24
CA LEU A 610 -19.46 2.25 0.07
C LEU A 610 -20.88 2.79 0.18
N TRP A 611 -21.82 2.22 -0.58
CA TRP A 611 -23.20 2.66 -0.63
C TRP A 611 -24.15 1.60 -0.15
N SER A 612 -25.21 2.02 0.54
CA SER A 612 -26.37 1.17 0.82
C SER A 612 -27.44 1.38 -0.26
N ILE A 613 -27.79 0.33 -0.99
CA ILE A 613 -28.85 0.42 -2.02
C ILE A 613 -30.20 0.72 -1.38
N LYS A 614 -30.45 0.22 -0.17
CA LYS A 614 -31.73 0.41 0.52
C LYS A 614 -31.97 1.88 0.88
N THR A 615 -31.01 2.53 1.52
CA THR A 615 -31.12 3.93 1.97
C THR A 615 -30.68 4.92 0.89
N SER A 616 -29.97 4.49 -0.13
CA SER A 616 -29.34 5.33 -1.17
C SER A 616 -28.29 6.31 -0.61
N GLU A 617 -27.72 6.01 0.55
CA GLU A 617 -26.73 6.83 1.25
C GLU A 617 -25.34 6.23 1.14
N CYS A 618 -24.32 7.09 1.19
CA CYS A 618 -22.93 6.69 1.32
C CYS A 618 -22.67 6.31 2.79
N VAL A 619 -22.31 5.06 3.02
CA VAL A 619 -22.00 4.52 4.36
C VAL A 619 -20.60 4.91 4.79
N GLN A 620 -19.62 4.74 3.88
CA GLN A 620 -18.22 5.05 4.15
C GLN A 620 -17.57 5.69 2.92
N THR A 621 -16.71 6.68 3.14
CA THR A 621 -15.78 7.23 2.14
C THR A 621 -14.36 6.89 2.57
N MET A 622 -13.60 6.31 1.66
CA MET A 622 -12.22 5.88 1.88
C MET A 622 -11.31 6.72 0.98
N ASP A 623 -10.40 7.47 1.60
CA ASP A 623 -9.47 8.39 0.95
C ASP A 623 -8.03 7.94 1.25
N LYS A 624 -7.44 7.18 0.32
CA LYS A 624 -6.07 6.67 0.43
C LYS A 624 -5.30 6.71 -0.89
N HIS A 625 -5.99 6.78 -2.02
CA HIS A 625 -5.36 6.95 -3.32
C HIS A 625 -5.14 8.44 -3.63
N GLU A 626 -4.01 8.75 -4.22
CA GLU A 626 -3.65 10.12 -4.60
C GLU A 626 -4.19 10.52 -5.97
N SER A 627 -4.61 9.55 -6.78
CA SER A 627 -5.07 9.74 -8.14
C SER A 627 -6.27 8.85 -8.48
N ARG A 628 -6.65 8.81 -9.75
CA ARG A 628 -7.82 8.06 -10.25
C ARG A 628 -7.74 6.59 -9.93
N ILE A 629 -8.85 6.01 -9.52
CA ILE A 629 -8.95 4.57 -9.26
C ILE A 629 -9.68 3.92 -10.42
N TRP A 630 -8.96 3.06 -11.16
CA TRP A 630 -9.50 2.40 -12.34
C TRP A 630 -10.10 1.04 -12.04
N ALA A 631 -9.55 0.35 -11.06
CA ALA A 631 -9.86 -1.04 -10.82
C ALA A 631 -10.25 -1.33 -9.38
N ILE A 632 -11.27 -2.16 -9.22
CA ILE A 632 -11.69 -2.77 -7.96
C ILE A 632 -11.90 -4.25 -8.22
N CYS A 633 -11.41 -5.08 -7.31
CA CYS A 633 -11.67 -6.51 -7.32
C CYS A 633 -12.00 -6.99 -5.91
N ILE A 634 -13.10 -7.72 -5.75
CA ILE A 634 -13.63 -8.18 -4.47
C ILE A 634 -13.39 -9.67 -4.35
N SER A 635 -12.99 -10.16 -3.17
CA SER A 635 -12.86 -11.59 -2.91
C SER A 635 -14.24 -12.28 -2.90
N GLU A 636 -14.27 -13.58 -3.19
CA GLU A 636 -15.53 -14.34 -3.19
C GLU A 636 -16.24 -14.34 -1.84
N ASP A 637 -15.46 -14.33 -0.76
CA ASP A 637 -15.97 -14.23 0.62
C ASP A 637 -16.39 -12.80 0.99
N GLU A 638 -16.15 -11.83 0.12
CA GLU A 638 -16.38 -10.40 0.36
C GLU A 638 -15.70 -9.84 1.63
N SER A 639 -14.78 -10.59 2.26
CA SER A 639 -14.04 -10.15 3.45
C SER A 639 -12.94 -9.15 3.14
N GLU A 640 -12.42 -9.22 1.91
CA GLU A 640 -11.31 -8.40 1.43
C GLU A 640 -11.62 -7.89 0.03
N PHE A 641 -11.07 -6.74 -0.32
CA PHE A 641 -11.04 -6.27 -1.69
C PHE A 641 -9.73 -5.54 -2.00
N TYR A 642 -9.43 -5.46 -3.28
CA TYR A 642 -8.25 -4.78 -3.80
C TYR A 642 -8.68 -3.59 -4.65
N SER A 643 -7.96 -2.48 -4.52
CA SER A 643 -8.13 -1.29 -5.36
C SER A 643 -6.82 -0.91 -6.01
N GLY A 644 -6.88 -0.47 -7.26
CA GLY A 644 -5.74 -0.04 -8.03
C GLY A 644 -6.02 1.23 -8.83
N GLY A 645 -5.04 2.10 -8.90
CA GLY A 645 -5.21 3.41 -9.52
C GLY A 645 -4.04 3.85 -10.41
N SER A 646 -4.17 5.09 -10.92
CA SER A 646 -3.11 5.75 -11.69
C SER A 646 -1.90 6.15 -10.85
N ASP A 647 -2.00 6.07 -9.55
CA ASP A 647 -0.90 6.27 -8.60
C ASP A 647 0.04 5.07 -8.50
N SER A 648 -0.18 4.04 -9.33
CA SER A 648 0.58 2.79 -9.35
C SER A 648 0.55 2.02 -8.03
N GLN A 649 -0.41 2.34 -7.15
CA GLN A 649 -0.55 1.73 -5.85
C GLN A 649 -1.65 0.68 -5.88
N LEU A 650 -1.34 -0.48 -5.28
CA LEU A 650 -2.31 -1.52 -5.01
C LEU A 650 -2.60 -1.54 -3.51
N ILE A 651 -3.85 -1.34 -3.14
CA ILE A 651 -4.25 -1.33 -1.73
C ILE A 651 -5.17 -2.50 -1.46
N LYS A 652 -4.82 -3.28 -0.43
CA LYS A 652 -5.64 -4.35 0.11
C LYS A 652 -6.46 -3.84 1.28
N TRP A 653 -7.77 -4.00 1.20
CA TRP A 653 -8.73 -3.58 2.22
C TRP A 653 -9.32 -4.80 2.91
N LYS A 654 -9.55 -4.70 4.20
CA LYS A 654 -10.19 -5.73 5.02
C LYS A 654 -11.45 -5.17 5.68
N ASP A 655 -12.50 -5.98 5.71
CA ASP A 655 -13.70 -5.68 6.48
C ASP A 655 -13.43 -5.82 7.98
N VAL A 656 -13.57 -4.74 8.72
CA VAL A 656 -13.40 -4.68 10.20
C VAL A 656 -14.70 -4.33 10.93
N THR A 657 -15.83 -4.44 10.26
CA THR A 657 -17.15 -4.05 10.78
C THR A 657 -17.49 -4.78 12.07
N ASP A 658 -17.32 -6.11 12.09
CA ASP A 658 -17.63 -6.91 13.28
C ASP A 658 -16.64 -6.65 14.42
N GLU A 659 -15.34 -6.52 14.13
CA GLU A 659 -14.30 -6.22 15.13
C GLU A 659 -14.57 -4.86 15.82
N LYS A 660 -14.97 -3.85 15.06
CA LYS A 660 -15.32 -2.53 15.64
C LYS A 660 -16.61 -2.54 16.42
N ARG A 661 -17.63 -3.24 15.92
CA ARG A 661 -18.90 -3.41 16.65
C ARG A 661 -18.68 -4.11 17.99
N GLU A 662 -17.86 -5.16 18.02
CA GLU A 662 -17.52 -5.85 19.26
C GLU A 662 -16.76 -4.95 20.23
N LYS A 663 -15.77 -4.18 19.74
CA LYS A 663 -15.05 -3.19 20.56
C LYS A 663 -15.98 -2.11 21.12
N GLU A 664 -16.87 -1.56 20.32
CA GLU A 664 -17.85 -0.58 20.78
C GLU A 664 -18.85 -1.18 21.78
N GLN A 665 -19.27 -2.43 21.54
CA GLN A 665 -20.18 -3.12 22.46
C GLN A 665 -19.50 -3.43 23.78
N THR A 666 -18.24 -3.86 23.77
CA THR A 666 -17.46 -4.07 25.01
C THR A 666 -17.27 -2.75 25.77
N GLN A 667 -16.90 -1.68 25.09
CA GLN A 667 -16.77 -0.35 25.69
C GLN A 667 -18.09 0.15 26.30
N ARG A 668 -19.23 -0.03 25.57
CA ARG A 668 -20.55 0.31 26.10
C ARG A 668 -20.89 -0.51 27.34
N ASN A 669 -20.61 -1.81 27.31
CA ASN A 669 -20.85 -2.69 28.45
C ASN A 669 -19.96 -2.30 29.66
N GLU A 670 -18.71 -1.96 29.44
CA GLU A 670 -17.82 -1.45 30.49
C GLU A 670 -18.33 -0.17 31.13
N ILE A 671 -18.79 0.80 30.29
CA ILE A 671 -19.39 2.04 30.76
C ILE A 671 -20.66 1.76 31.59
N LEU A 672 -21.51 0.84 31.15
CA LEU A 672 -22.73 0.44 31.87
C LEU A 672 -22.40 -0.21 33.23
N LEU A 673 -21.38 -1.08 33.29
CA LEU A 673 -20.91 -1.68 34.54
C LEU A 673 -20.38 -0.63 35.50
N GLN A 674 -19.61 0.35 35.01
CA GLN A 674 -19.12 1.45 35.81
C GLN A 674 -20.23 2.38 36.29
N GLU A 675 -21.26 2.64 35.47
CA GLU A 675 -22.45 3.40 35.93
C GLU A 675 -23.24 2.64 36.99
N GLN A 676 -23.34 1.33 36.88
CA GLN A 676 -23.99 0.50 37.88
C GLN A 676 -23.18 0.47 39.20
N GLU A 677 -21.85 0.36 39.11
CA GLU A 677 -20.95 0.47 40.26
C GLU A 677 -21.08 1.85 40.94
N LEU A 678 -21.16 2.92 40.16
CA LEU A 678 -21.38 4.27 40.66
C LEU A 678 -22.69 4.35 41.45
N SER A 679 -23.77 3.78 40.93
CA SER A 679 -25.07 3.77 41.60
C SER A 679 -25.00 2.99 42.92
N ASN A 680 -24.30 1.85 42.95
CA ASN A 680 -24.10 1.07 44.16
C ASN A 680 -23.30 1.84 45.19
N LEU A 681 -22.18 2.49 44.78
CA LEU A 681 -21.35 3.31 45.66
C LEU A 681 -22.10 4.51 46.29
N VAL A 682 -23.04 5.09 45.54
CA VAL A 682 -23.90 6.15 46.05
C VAL A 682 -24.87 5.62 47.09
N ASN A 683 -25.49 4.45 46.85
CA ASN A 683 -26.38 3.76 47.81
C ASN A 683 -25.65 3.34 49.11
N ASP A 684 -24.41 2.87 48.96
CA ASP A 684 -23.54 2.46 50.08
C ASP A 684 -22.97 3.68 50.85
N LYS A 685 -23.30 4.90 50.49
CA LYS A 685 -22.78 6.14 51.09
C LYS A 685 -21.25 6.32 51.01
N LYS A 686 -20.56 5.63 50.11
CA LYS A 686 -19.13 5.77 49.88
C LYS A 686 -18.83 6.96 48.93
N MET A 687 -19.17 8.18 49.40
CA MET A 687 -19.25 9.38 48.56
C MET A 687 -17.92 9.76 47.87
N LEU A 688 -16.76 9.57 48.51
CA LEU A 688 -15.46 9.90 47.91
C LEU A 688 -15.11 8.97 46.72
N LYS A 689 -15.43 7.66 46.82
CA LYS A 689 -15.22 6.74 45.74
C LYS A 689 -16.20 7.00 44.59
N ALA A 690 -17.48 7.23 44.93
CA ALA A 690 -18.52 7.61 43.97
C ALA A 690 -18.16 8.90 43.21
N LEU A 691 -17.63 9.91 43.93
CA LEU A 691 -17.19 11.16 43.29
C LEU A 691 -16.03 10.94 42.31
N ARG A 692 -15.02 10.18 42.71
CA ARG A 692 -13.92 9.83 41.78
C ARG A 692 -14.39 9.11 40.54
N LEU A 693 -15.27 8.13 40.69
CA LEU A 693 -15.80 7.36 39.56
C LEU A 693 -16.69 8.24 38.66
N SER A 694 -17.51 9.12 39.24
CA SER A 694 -18.36 10.02 38.45
C SER A 694 -17.56 11.07 37.65
N LEU A 695 -16.39 11.48 38.18
CA LEU A 695 -15.48 12.39 37.48
C LEU A 695 -14.73 11.69 36.36
N ASN A 696 -14.31 10.42 36.57
CA ASN A 696 -13.71 9.60 35.51
C ASN A 696 -14.66 9.37 34.34
N LEU A 697 -15.95 9.17 34.62
CA LEU A 697 -16.99 8.96 33.61
C LEU A 697 -17.49 10.26 32.96
N ASP A 698 -16.98 11.42 33.36
CA ASP A 698 -17.41 12.77 32.91
C ASP A 698 -18.94 12.94 32.93
N ARG A 699 -19.58 12.59 34.08
CA ARG A 699 -21.03 12.67 34.29
C ARG A 699 -21.42 13.87 35.19
N PRO A 700 -21.59 15.09 34.64
CA PRO A 700 -21.77 16.30 35.45
C PRO A 700 -23.04 16.28 36.32
N LEU A 701 -24.14 15.66 35.84
CA LEU A 701 -25.37 15.56 36.64
C LEU A 701 -25.24 14.61 37.83
N MET A 702 -24.49 13.52 37.70
CA MET A 702 -24.29 12.60 38.81
C MET A 702 -23.32 13.17 39.82
N THR A 703 -22.25 13.81 39.39
CA THR A 703 -21.31 14.56 40.30
C THR A 703 -22.04 15.61 41.08
N LEU A 704 -22.95 16.37 40.47
CA LEU A 704 -23.78 17.36 41.16
C LEU A 704 -24.67 16.73 42.25
N LYS A 705 -25.35 15.60 41.93
CA LYS A 705 -26.16 14.85 42.89
C LYS A 705 -25.32 14.38 44.08
N ILE A 706 -24.13 13.83 43.83
CA ILE A 706 -23.20 13.35 44.88
C ILE A 706 -22.75 14.52 45.73
N ILE A 707 -22.34 15.63 45.17
CA ILE A 707 -21.93 16.83 45.92
C ILE A 707 -23.09 17.38 46.75
N THR A 708 -24.29 17.42 46.17
CA THR A 708 -25.47 17.86 46.89
C THR A 708 -25.83 16.94 48.08
N ALA A 709 -25.61 15.64 47.89
CA ALA A 709 -25.75 14.63 48.97
C ALA A 709 -24.71 14.83 50.06
N ILE A 710 -23.46 15.10 49.69
CA ILE A 710 -22.36 15.41 50.66
C ILE A 710 -22.70 16.69 51.46
N ILE A 711 -23.21 17.71 50.80
CA ILE A 711 -23.60 18.97 51.51
C ILE A 711 -24.75 18.73 52.47
N LYS A 712 -25.69 17.83 52.17
CA LYS A 712 -26.84 17.51 53.06
C LYS A 712 -26.46 16.60 54.24
N SER A 713 -25.50 15.69 54.04
CA SER A 713 -25.16 14.68 55.07
C SER A 713 -24.36 15.20 56.25
N GLN A 714 -23.69 16.33 56.14
CA GLN A 714 -22.80 16.99 57.13
C GLN A 714 -21.72 16.10 57.80
N GLU A 715 -21.70 14.79 57.53
CA GLU A 715 -20.81 13.80 58.15
C GLU A 715 -19.34 13.89 57.65
N GLN A 716 -19.13 14.30 56.40
CA GLN A 716 -17.78 14.58 55.88
C GLN A 716 -17.76 15.95 55.23
N GLY A 717 -16.89 16.83 55.73
CA GLY A 717 -16.77 18.17 55.17
C GLY A 717 -16.47 18.09 53.66
N LEU A 718 -17.22 18.84 52.84
CA LEU A 718 -16.98 18.93 51.39
C LEU A 718 -15.53 19.29 51.06
N SER A 719 -14.93 20.16 51.90
CA SER A 719 -13.53 20.54 51.78
C SER A 719 -12.56 19.36 51.88
N THR A 720 -12.76 18.45 52.83
CA THR A 720 -11.88 17.28 53.02
C THR A 720 -12.04 16.24 51.90
N THR A 721 -13.23 16.14 51.32
CA THR A 721 -13.47 15.22 50.15
C THR A 721 -12.83 15.76 48.87
N VAL A 722 -12.90 17.07 48.62
CA VAL A 722 -12.29 17.71 47.43
C VAL A 722 -10.77 17.73 47.55
N GLN A 723 -10.22 17.96 48.76
CA GLN A 723 -8.76 17.93 49.01
C GLN A 723 -8.13 16.56 48.70
N LYS A 724 -8.85 15.45 48.93
CA LYS A 724 -8.39 14.09 48.66
C LYS A 724 -8.51 13.67 47.19
N LEU A 725 -8.97 14.52 46.29
CA LEU A 725 -9.01 14.26 44.86
C LEU A 725 -7.64 14.49 44.22
N ARG A 726 -7.38 13.80 43.07
CA ARG A 726 -6.21 14.04 42.24
C ARG A 726 -6.40 15.33 41.45
N ASP A 727 -5.31 15.91 40.97
CA ASP A 727 -5.37 17.18 40.25
C ASP A 727 -6.20 17.08 38.94
N ASP A 728 -6.14 15.96 38.23
CA ASP A 728 -6.97 15.69 37.04
C ASP A 728 -8.47 15.74 37.38
N HIS A 729 -8.85 15.12 38.50
CA HIS A 729 -10.24 15.15 39.00
C HIS A 729 -10.66 16.53 39.47
N LYS A 730 -9.76 17.30 40.06
CA LYS A 730 -10.02 18.70 40.48
C LYS A 730 -10.23 19.57 39.24
N GLN A 731 -9.47 19.35 38.16
CA GLN A 731 -9.64 20.09 36.91
C GLN A 731 -11.00 19.77 36.23
N THR A 732 -11.40 18.51 36.14
CA THR A 732 -12.71 18.12 35.63
C THR A 732 -13.84 18.66 36.52
N LEU A 733 -13.67 18.64 37.84
CA LEU A 733 -14.61 19.18 38.79
C LEU A 733 -14.76 20.70 38.64
N LEU A 734 -13.66 21.44 38.41
CA LEU A 734 -13.69 22.88 38.12
C LEU A 734 -14.52 23.16 36.85
N LYS A 735 -14.30 22.40 35.77
CA LYS A 735 -15.10 22.49 34.53
C LYS A 735 -16.58 22.32 34.82
N HIS A 736 -16.96 21.24 35.51
CA HIS A 736 -18.36 20.98 35.88
C HIS A 736 -18.94 22.07 36.78
N ALA A 737 -18.19 22.60 37.76
CA ALA A 737 -18.64 23.64 38.63
C ALA A 737 -18.93 24.97 37.90
N VAL A 738 -18.13 25.31 36.90
CA VAL A 738 -18.38 26.45 36.00
C VAL A 738 -19.66 26.23 35.19
N GLU A 739 -19.89 25.04 34.66
CA GLU A 739 -21.14 24.71 33.97
C GLU A 739 -22.35 24.80 34.89
N TRP A 740 -22.30 24.25 36.11
CA TRP A 740 -23.41 24.32 37.06
C TRP A 740 -23.71 25.76 37.50
N ASN A 741 -22.70 26.61 37.56
CA ASN A 741 -22.86 28.03 37.93
C ASN A 741 -23.72 28.81 36.93
N THR A 742 -23.86 28.33 35.69
CA THR A 742 -24.78 28.96 34.72
C THR A 742 -26.24 28.83 35.12
N ASN A 743 -26.58 27.76 35.89
CA ASN A 743 -27.96 27.52 36.32
C ASN A 743 -28.23 28.00 37.76
N SER A 744 -29.24 28.83 37.91
CA SER A 744 -29.59 29.41 39.22
C SER A 744 -29.99 28.41 40.31
N LYS A 745 -30.54 27.23 39.92
CA LYS A 745 -30.89 26.16 40.86
C LYS A 745 -29.66 25.47 41.47
N ASN A 746 -28.56 25.41 40.72
CA ASN A 746 -27.34 24.71 41.08
C ASN A 746 -26.23 25.65 41.56
N CYS A 747 -26.51 26.95 41.67
CA CYS A 747 -25.49 27.96 42.03
C CYS A 747 -24.86 27.71 43.39
N ARG A 748 -25.63 27.26 44.42
CA ARG A 748 -25.11 27.02 45.76
C ARG A 748 -24.05 25.91 45.80
N PRO A 749 -24.27 24.68 45.30
CA PRO A 749 -23.22 23.67 45.26
C PRO A 749 -22.06 24.09 44.37
N ALA A 750 -22.30 24.76 43.25
CA ALA A 750 -21.25 25.24 42.35
C ALA A 750 -20.32 26.27 43.06
N GLN A 751 -20.88 27.26 43.73
CA GLN A 751 -20.11 28.27 44.43
C GLN A 751 -19.30 27.69 45.59
N LEU A 752 -19.84 26.73 46.34
CA LEU A 752 -19.10 26.05 47.41
C LEU A 752 -17.89 25.28 46.85
N VAL A 753 -18.08 24.57 45.78
CA VAL A 753 -16.98 23.83 45.12
C VAL A 753 -15.92 24.78 44.53
N LEU A 754 -16.36 25.84 43.83
CA LEU A 754 -15.46 26.86 43.29
C LEU A 754 -14.63 27.54 44.42
N ASN A 755 -15.27 27.88 45.54
CA ASN A 755 -14.55 28.48 46.67
C ASN A 755 -13.46 27.56 47.23
N ILE A 756 -13.76 26.27 47.41
CA ILE A 756 -12.79 25.27 47.89
C ILE A 756 -11.63 25.10 46.91
N LEU A 757 -11.92 24.97 45.60
CA LEU A 757 -10.88 24.78 44.58
C LEU A 757 -10.00 26.04 44.44
N LEU A 758 -10.59 27.26 44.53
CA LEU A 758 -9.82 28.50 44.51
C LEU A 758 -8.96 28.68 45.77
N GLN A 759 -9.44 28.27 46.95
CA GLN A 759 -8.63 28.28 48.19
C GLN A 759 -7.44 27.32 48.11
N GLU A 760 -7.61 26.15 47.50
CA GLU A 760 -6.51 25.19 47.26
C GLU A 760 -5.49 25.72 46.24
N MET A 761 -5.93 26.45 45.20
CA MET A 761 -5.03 27.16 44.31
C MET A 761 -4.22 28.24 44.98
N LEU A 762 -4.86 29.03 45.86
CA LEU A 762 -4.18 30.05 46.63
C LEU A 762 -3.15 29.48 47.60
N SER A 763 -3.39 28.29 48.14
CA SER A 763 -2.44 27.60 49.03
C SER A 763 -1.31 26.89 48.27
N GLY A 764 -1.31 26.90 46.92
CA GLY A 764 -0.28 26.25 46.09
C GLY A 764 -0.42 24.73 45.96
N ASN A 765 -1.52 24.13 46.41
CA ASN A 765 -1.74 22.70 46.40
C ASN A 765 -2.35 22.18 45.09
N PHE A 766 -2.79 23.06 44.20
CA PHE A 766 -3.40 22.69 42.92
C PHE A 766 -3.15 23.80 41.89
N HIS A 767 -2.79 23.36 40.67
CA HIS A 767 -2.60 24.25 39.51
C HIS A 767 -3.54 23.79 38.38
N ALA A 768 -4.48 24.64 37.98
CA ALA A 768 -5.35 24.36 36.84
C ALA A 768 -4.73 24.87 35.54
N ALA A 769 -4.63 24.02 34.54
CA ALA A 769 -4.36 24.45 33.19
C ALA A 769 -5.54 25.32 32.70
N GLU A 770 -5.29 26.43 32.02
CA GLU A 770 -6.32 27.35 31.49
C GLU A 770 -7.23 28.02 32.54
N LEU A 771 -6.73 28.31 33.76
CA LEU A 771 -7.49 28.92 34.83
C LEU A 771 -8.21 30.21 34.41
N ASN A 772 -7.55 31.06 33.61
CA ASN A 772 -8.13 32.32 33.15
C ASN A 772 -9.43 32.13 32.37
N LYS A 773 -9.49 31.11 31.51
CA LYS A 773 -10.68 30.77 30.72
C LYS A 773 -11.86 30.34 31.60
N TYR A 774 -11.60 29.55 32.65
CA TYR A 774 -12.63 29.12 33.58
C TYR A 774 -13.13 30.28 34.47
N LEU A 775 -12.25 31.17 34.88
CA LEU A 775 -12.61 32.34 35.64
C LEU A 775 -13.45 33.35 34.83
N GLU A 776 -13.02 33.65 33.60
CA GLU A 776 -13.78 34.50 32.69
C GLU A 776 -15.21 33.96 32.44
N ALA A 777 -15.34 32.64 32.30
CA ALA A 777 -16.65 32.00 32.15
C ALA A 777 -17.51 32.01 33.42
N ALA A 778 -16.90 31.92 34.60
CA ALA A 778 -17.61 31.86 35.89
C ALA A 778 -18.06 33.21 36.43
N LEU A 779 -17.27 34.28 36.26
CA LEU A 779 -17.45 35.60 36.85
C LEU A 779 -18.82 36.24 36.53
N PRO A 780 -19.29 36.36 35.30
CA PRO A 780 -20.54 37.03 34.97
C PRO A 780 -21.77 36.39 35.65
N TYR A 781 -21.76 35.05 35.76
CA TYR A 781 -22.83 34.32 36.41
C TYR A 781 -22.77 34.44 37.92
N THR A 782 -21.57 34.44 38.50
CA THR A 782 -21.36 34.65 39.94
C THR A 782 -21.85 36.03 40.38
N GLU A 783 -21.50 37.10 39.67
CA GLU A 783 -22.00 38.44 39.89
C GLU A 783 -23.53 38.55 39.83
N ARG A 784 -24.12 37.91 38.83
CA ARG A 784 -25.59 37.87 38.64
C ARG A 784 -26.24 37.16 39.82
N HIS A 785 -25.68 36.03 40.26
CA HIS A 785 -26.20 35.32 41.42
C HIS A 785 -26.08 36.13 42.71
N PHE A 786 -24.95 36.82 42.89
CA PHE A 786 -24.72 37.66 44.05
C PHE A 786 -25.70 38.83 44.11
N LYS A 787 -25.95 39.56 43.02
CA LYS A 787 -26.95 40.64 42.95
C LYS A 787 -28.34 40.11 43.31
N ARG A 788 -28.76 38.99 42.76
CA ARG A 788 -30.04 38.35 43.07
C ARG A 788 -30.13 37.93 44.52
N MET A 789 -29.11 37.35 45.11
CA MET A 789 -29.12 36.99 46.57
C MET A 789 -29.17 38.17 47.46
N THR A 790 -28.53 39.31 47.14
CA THR A 790 -28.59 40.55 47.90
C THR A 790 -29.97 41.16 47.79
N GLU A 791 -30.65 41.10 46.67
CA GLU A 791 -32.05 41.54 46.54
C GLU A 791 -32.99 40.69 47.40
N TYR A 792 -32.86 39.37 47.34
CA TYR A 792 -33.68 38.49 48.20
C TYR A 792 -33.40 38.69 49.67
N ALA A 793 -32.16 38.97 50.08
CA ALA A 793 -31.85 39.29 51.47
C ALA A 793 -32.50 40.63 51.95
N LYS A 794 -32.59 41.63 51.05
CA LYS A 794 -33.32 42.89 51.34
C LYS A 794 -34.81 42.65 51.47
N ASP A 795 -35.40 41.88 50.55
CA ASP A 795 -36.82 41.54 50.54
C ASP A 795 -37.16 40.74 51.83
N LEU A 796 -36.30 39.81 52.23
CA LEU A 796 -36.52 39.01 53.44
C LEU A 796 -36.48 39.87 54.70
N LYS A 797 -35.54 40.82 54.79
CA LYS A 797 -35.52 41.80 55.89
C LYS A 797 -36.69 42.73 55.87
N PHE A 798 -37.18 43.09 54.71
CA PHE A 798 -38.41 43.88 54.60
C PHE A 798 -39.62 43.09 55.10
N ILE A 799 -39.71 41.80 54.74
CA ILE A 799 -40.77 40.92 55.24
C ILE A 799 -40.64 40.71 56.74
N GLU A 800 -39.45 40.49 57.30
CA GLU A 800 -39.22 40.40 58.76
C GLU A 800 -39.66 41.68 59.49
N TYR A 801 -39.30 42.85 58.92
CA TYR A 801 -39.73 44.15 59.47
C TYR A 801 -41.25 44.29 59.42
N THR A 802 -41.92 43.97 58.33
CA THR A 802 -43.35 44.07 58.22
C THR A 802 -44.07 43.11 59.18
N LEU A 803 -43.56 41.88 59.32
CA LEU A 803 -44.08 40.88 60.27
C LEU A 803 -43.92 41.40 61.74
N HIS A 804 -42.78 42.02 62.03
CA HIS A 804 -42.53 42.59 63.34
C HIS A 804 -43.48 43.77 63.59
N CYS A 805 -43.77 44.63 62.61
CA CYS A 805 -44.74 45.71 62.71
C CYS A 805 -46.22 45.26 62.85
N MET A 806 -46.49 44.01 62.34
CA MET A 806 -47.83 43.39 62.42
C MET A 806 -48.06 42.56 63.68
N GLN A 807 -47.06 42.39 64.54
CA GLN A 807 -47.26 41.78 65.84
C GLN A 807 -48.07 42.78 66.74
N PRO A 808 -49.23 42.39 67.28
CA PRO A 808 -49.99 43.28 68.19
C PRO A 808 -49.21 43.50 69.43
N HIS A 809 -49.08 44.82 69.83
CA HIS A 809 -48.50 45.17 71.09
C HIS A 809 -49.33 44.48 72.18
N ALA A 810 -48.79 43.58 72.88
CA ALA A 810 -49.32 43.04 74.09
C ALA A 810 -49.35 44.24 75.16
N VAL A 811 -50.52 44.71 75.41
CA VAL A 811 -50.80 45.71 76.46
C VAL A 811 -50.34 45.10 77.76
N ALA A 812 -49.37 45.74 78.42
CA ALA A 812 -48.94 45.43 79.73
C ALA A 812 -50.10 45.69 80.69
N GLN A 813 -50.73 44.63 81.20
CA GLN A 813 -51.55 44.80 82.44
C GLN A 813 -50.67 44.66 83.66
N ASP A 814 -50.50 45.85 84.33
CA ASP A 814 -50.12 45.96 85.70
C ASP A 814 -51.06 45.18 86.53
N SER A 815 -50.72 44.28 87.37
CA SER A 815 -51.39 43.83 88.53
C SER A 815 -50.35 43.73 89.69
N ASN A 816 -50.27 44.87 90.42
CA ASN A 816 -49.89 44.86 91.80
C ASN A 816 -50.70 43.89 92.62
N LYS A 817 -50.07 43.07 93.40
CA LYS A 817 -50.48 42.62 94.67
C LYS A 817 -49.32 41.96 95.45
N ASN A 818 -48.77 42.65 96.32
CA ASN A 818 -48.17 42.25 97.60
C ASN A 818 -49.18 41.73 98.55
N PRO A 819 -48.91 41.28 99.77
CA PRO A 819 -47.84 40.36 100.19
C PRO A 819 -48.34 39.47 101.38
N GLU A 820 -47.44 38.70 101.97
CA GLU A 820 -47.31 38.24 103.31
C GLU A 820 -48.11 37.00 103.77
N PRO A 821 -47.66 36.29 104.82
CA PRO A 821 -46.37 36.44 105.51
C PRO A 821 -45.47 35.19 105.34
#